data_b5c40cca10b460892b95d67592b5b44b
#
_entry.id   b5c40cca10b460892b95d67592b5b44b
#
_cell.length_a   1.000
_cell.length_b   1.000
_cell.length_c   1.000
_cell.angle_alpha   90.00
_cell.angle_beta   90.00
_cell.angle_gamma   90.00
#
_symmetry.space_group_name_H-M   'P 1'
#
loop_
_entity.id
_entity.type
_entity.pdbx_description
1 polymer ?
#
loop_
_entity_poly.entity_id
_entity_poly.type
_entity_poly.pdbx_seq_one_letter_code
_entity_poly.pdbx_strand_id
1 'polypeptide(L)'
;MAAASLELFGISKRYPGVQALNGVDFECRPGEIHAVLGENGSGKSTLLGIAGGAVVADQGRVMIMGQPLVTADPLQARQLGLAVVYQDDSLVRELTVAENLLLGAVDAPTTLGGKREWAQKQLAPYDLRISPDTLVGHLTASQRQFLEIVKALAANPKVLLLDEPTSSLDISGVETLGGIIRRIVAAGAAVVYVSHRLPEILALADRVTILRDGESQGTYDVGEGLSENDLIALMVGRPIETEYPVGSALVPTDIVLSSTGLTGPRFQDVAFFVRRGEILGFAGSEGNGQREALRALGGFEAAGGQVLCGGRPVKPGTPRDALDAGVFSLSADRAAESIFPGLGVRENMTVQVLEDFASSGVISAPKERASALSLVEKLSIVTPDLDQPIRALSGGNQQKTVLARSFLYKAKAVLIDEPTQGVDAKARFDIYRAIRAKADEGVACVINSSDAMELAGLCDRVLVFSRGRVIRELSGREITEESIVSSFLRSKEVAATAKEEVDAPRADWWSLANLRKLAAGGSQQWWVPLLFLLVLTVAVGCYASFRTDAFLTALNIKHILLATAPLALVTMAQFNVLMVRGFDVSVGAVISLTVVIGSFLMAEDLSTGLILSGALVCLAVGVIVGLSNGALVRYVGINSVITTIAMLSVVQGIALYLRPSPFGVISEDFIDFFQTRIGFVPVSFFVILAAAVAGDLWLYRTRSGLKLRAVGFREEAAKRNGVRVDFVHMRAFLLSAVIAVLSGFFVASEVGVGTPIIGSSYTLTSIAAAVLGGAALTGGRGSFVGGLLGALFFSLVVNIITLLGLNTGAGIMTSGALTLFAVALYSGLTPIRRVWGHIRAALEQLNTPMQTP
;
A
#
# COMPACT_ATOMS: atom_id res chain seq x y z
N MET A 1 -20.42 38.12 -17.44
CA MET A 1 -19.30 37.19 -17.09
C MET A 1 -19.93 35.82 -16.90
N ALA A 2 -19.44 34.79 -17.54
CA ALA A 2 -19.90 33.42 -17.27
C ALA A 2 -19.57 33.06 -15.81
N ALA A 3 -20.50 32.42 -15.09
CA ALA A 3 -20.27 32.00 -13.72
C ALA A 3 -19.09 31.00 -13.70
N ALA A 4 -18.18 31.13 -12.75
CA ALA A 4 -17.05 30.21 -12.62
C ALA A 4 -17.53 28.79 -12.29
N SER A 5 -16.82 27.77 -12.79
CA SER A 5 -17.13 26.38 -12.51
C SER A 5 -16.66 25.93 -11.12
N LEU A 6 -15.57 26.55 -10.64
CA LEU A 6 -15.02 26.35 -9.29
C LEU A 6 -14.67 27.70 -8.70
N GLU A 7 -15.10 27.93 -7.47
CA GLU A 7 -14.78 29.13 -6.70
C GLU A 7 -14.43 28.77 -5.27
N LEU A 8 -13.34 29.31 -4.79
CA LEU A 8 -12.88 29.20 -3.41
C LEU A 8 -12.78 30.63 -2.85
N PHE A 9 -13.42 30.88 -1.71
CA PHE A 9 -13.49 32.21 -1.07
C PHE A 9 -12.87 32.17 0.31
N GLY A 10 -11.82 32.96 0.54
CA GLY A 10 -11.19 33.18 1.83
C GLY A 10 -10.68 31.89 2.51
N ILE A 11 -10.17 30.94 1.75
CA ILE A 11 -9.78 29.65 2.26
C ILE A 11 -8.58 29.76 3.19
N SER A 12 -8.77 29.32 4.44
CA SER A 12 -7.69 29.23 5.42
C SER A 12 -7.59 27.80 5.98
N LYS A 13 -6.36 27.33 6.17
CA LYS A 13 -6.07 26.01 6.74
C LYS A 13 -4.79 26.03 7.56
N ARG A 14 -4.88 25.55 8.80
CA ARG A 14 -3.74 25.40 9.70
C ARG A 14 -3.53 23.95 10.09
N TYR A 15 -2.30 23.50 10.05
CA TYR A 15 -1.85 22.24 10.62
C TYR A 15 -0.97 22.54 11.86
N PRO A 16 -0.73 21.56 12.76
CA PRO A 16 0.15 21.79 13.90
C PRO A 16 1.51 22.34 13.48
N GLY A 17 1.81 23.58 13.85
CA GLY A 17 3.06 24.26 13.54
C GLY A 17 3.15 24.95 12.16
N VAL A 18 2.15 24.83 11.26
CA VAL A 18 2.21 25.39 9.90
C VAL A 18 0.86 26.01 9.50
N GLN A 19 0.86 27.26 9.04
CA GLN A 19 -0.24 27.87 8.30
C GLN A 19 -0.12 27.48 6.83
N ALA A 20 -0.95 26.52 6.37
CA ALA A 20 -0.87 26.00 5.02
C ALA A 20 -1.56 26.89 3.98
N LEU A 21 -2.67 27.54 4.36
CA LEU A 21 -3.41 28.53 3.55
C LEU A 21 -3.92 29.64 4.45
N ASN A 22 -3.86 30.88 3.97
CA ASN A 22 -4.27 32.07 4.68
C ASN A 22 -5.11 32.98 3.78
N GLY A 23 -6.44 32.88 3.86
CA GLY A 23 -7.38 33.72 3.16
C GLY A 23 -7.30 33.66 1.63
N VAL A 24 -7.04 32.48 1.05
CA VAL A 24 -6.84 32.29 -0.39
C VAL A 24 -8.17 32.33 -1.13
N ASP A 25 -8.24 33.20 -2.14
CA ASP A 25 -9.29 33.22 -3.16
C ASP A 25 -8.79 32.57 -4.45
N PHE A 26 -9.64 31.77 -5.10
CA PHE A 26 -9.32 31.11 -6.37
C PHE A 26 -10.57 30.89 -7.20
N GLU A 27 -10.49 31.08 -8.50
CA GLU A 27 -11.58 30.80 -9.45
C GLU A 27 -11.07 30.08 -10.69
N CYS A 28 -11.89 29.15 -11.25
CA CYS A 28 -11.63 28.52 -12.54
C CYS A 28 -12.91 28.55 -13.38
N ARG A 29 -12.83 29.01 -14.62
CA ARG A 29 -13.95 29.24 -15.51
C ARG A 29 -14.26 28.03 -16.39
N PRO A 30 -15.48 27.89 -16.93
CA PRO A 30 -15.78 26.84 -17.91
C PRO A 30 -14.89 26.99 -19.16
N GLY A 31 -14.33 25.86 -19.65
CA GLY A 31 -13.48 25.88 -20.83
C GLY A 31 -12.11 26.52 -20.64
N GLU A 32 -11.62 26.58 -19.39
CA GLU A 32 -10.33 27.15 -19.01
C GLU A 32 -9.39 26.09 -18.43
N ILE A 33 -8.11 26.20 -18.77
CA ILE A 33 -7.02 25.50 -18.06
C ILE A 33 -6.36 26.53 -17.14
N HIS A 34 -6.66 26.43 -15.86
CA HIS A 34 -6.12 27.32 -14.84
C HIS A 34 -5.00 26.63 -14.06
N ALA A 35 -3.76 27.06 -14.24
CA ALA A 35 -2.63 26.50 -13.51
C ALA A 35 -2.52 27.10 -12.10
N VAL A 36 -2.08 26.28 -11.14
CA VAL A 36 -1.69 26.74 -9.79
C VAL A 36 -0.22 26.41 -9.60
N LEU A 37 0.59 27.45 -9.45
CA LEU A 37 2.04 27.38 -9.25
C LEU A 37 2.42 27.83 -7.83
N GLY A 38 3.59 27.40 -7.40
CA GLY A 38 4.18 27.78 -6.12
C GLY A 38 5.23 26.78 -5.67
N GLU A 39 6.07 27.15 -4.73
CA GLU A 39 7.08 26.25 -4.14
C GLU A 39 6.42 25.07 -3.41
N ASN A 40 7.20 24.02 -3.12
CA ASN A 40 6.74 22.94 -2.25
C ASN A 40 6.45 23.47 -0.85
N GLY A 41 5.25 23.16 -0.32
CA GLY A 41 4.79 23.72 0.94
C GLY A 41 4.01 25.03 0.81
N SER A 42 3.84 25.61 -0.40
CA SER A 42 3.06 26.83 -0.61
C SER A 42 1.54 26.66 -0.44
N GLY A 43 1.04 25.42 -0.21
CA GLY A 43 -0.37 25.15 0.04
C GLY A 43 -1.15 24.57 -1.15
N LYS A 44 -0.55 24.33 -2.33
CA LYS A 44 -1.24 23.84 -3.55
C LYS A 44 -2.07 22.58 -3.31
N SER A 45 -1.44 21.50 -2.83
CA SER A 45 -2.14 20.23 -2.58
C SER A 45 -3.19 20.34 -1.45
N THR A 46 -3.00 21.27 -0.50
CA THR A 46 -4.02 21.59 0.52
C THR A 46 -5.21 22.29 -0.13
N LEU A 47 -4.96 23.23 -1.04
CA LEU A 47 -6.02 23.94 -1.79
C LEU A 47 -6.85 22.96 -2.63
N LEU A 48 -6.17 22.07 -3.39
CA LEU A 48 -6.83 21.02 -4.16
C LEU A 48 -7.58 20.02 -3.28
N GLY A 49 -7.00 19.63 -2.14
CA GLY A 49 -7.64 18.75 -1.16
C GLY A 49 -8.91 19.34 -0.57
N ILE A 50 -8.96 20.66 -0.32
CA ILE A 50 -10.15 21.38 0.14
C ILE A 50 -11.18 21.46 -0.99
N ALA A 51 -10.77 21.85 -2.21
CA ALA A 51 -11.65 21.91 -3.36
C ALA A 51 -12.28 20.54 -3.69
N GLY A 52 -11.51 19.46 -3.56
CA GLY A 52 -11.97 18.08 -3.77
C GLY A 52 -12.72 17.45 -2.60
N GLY A 53 -12.88 18.17 -1.46
CA GLY A 53 -13.59 17.66 -0.28
C GLY A 53 -12.80 16.60 0.52
N ALA A 54 -11.50 16.42 0.27
CA ALA A 54 -10.66 15.50 1.04
C ALA A 54 -10.14 16.13 2.34
N VAL A 55 -10.05 17.46 2.40
CA VAL A 55 -9.55 18.24 3.53
C VAL A 55 -10.62 19.26 3.95
N VAL A 56 -10.85 19.40 5.27
CA VAL A 56 -11.75 20.43 5.83
C VAL A 56 -11.01 21.74 5.90
N ALA A 57 -11.55 22.82 5.31
CA ALA A 57 -11.06 24.18 5.53
C ALA A 57 -11.39 24.63 6.97
N ASP A 58 -10.50 25.42 7.57
CA ASP A 58 -10.79 26.01 8.90
C ASP A 58 -11.66 27.30 8.75
N GLN A 59 -11.50 28.01 7.62
CA GLN A 59 -12.31 29.16 7.23
C GLN A 59 -12.47 29.17 5.69
N GLY A 60 -13.52 29.90 5.26
CA GLY A 60 -13.83 30.04 3.85
C GLY A 60 -14.90 29.07 3.35
N ARG A 61 -15.19 29.13 2.05
CA ARG A 61 -16.20 28.28 1.41
C ARG A 61 -15.77 27.88 -0.01
N VAL A 62 -16.24 26.71 -0.43
CA VAL A 62 -16.02 26.17 -1.78
C VAL A 62 -17.36 26.10 -2.51
N MET A 63 -17.39 26.61 -3.73
CA MET A 63 -18.55 26.54 -4.64
C MET A 63 -18.15 25.74 -5.88
N ILE A 64 -18.93 24.73 -6.24
CA ILE A 64 -18.73 23.89 -7.43
C ILE A 64 -19.98 24.03 -8.29
N MET A 65 -19.85 24.49 -9.51
CA MET A 65 -20.98 24.76 -10.41
C MET A 65 -22.06 25.62 -9.75
N GLY A 66 -21.68 26.64 -8.96
CA GLY A 66 -22.57 27.53 -8.22
C GLY A 66 -23.24 26.91 -6.99
N GLN A 67 -22.90 25.66 -6.62
CA GLN A 67 -23.45 24.99 -5.44
C GLN A 67 -22.39 24.85 -4.35
N PRO A 68 -22.71 25.10 -3.05
CA PRO A 68 -21.75 24.99 -1.98
C PRO A 68 -21.39 23.54 -1.66
N LEU A 69 -20.09 23.27 -1.44
CA LEU A 69 -19.61 22.03 -0.84
C LEU A 69 -19.79 22.15 0.68
N VAL A 70 -20.87 21.58 1.21
CA VAL A 70 -21.28 21.78 2.62
C VAL A 70 -20.44 20.94 3.58
N THR A 71 -20.06 19.74 3.15
CA THR A 71 -19.22 18.82 3.92
C THR A 71 -17.95 18.51 3.16
N ALA A 72 -16.83 18.39 3.86
CA ALA A 72 -15.61 17.85 3.24
C ALA A 72 -15.79 16.34 2.97
N ASP A 73 -16.48 16.04 1.87
CA ASP A 73 -16.76 14.68 1.39
C ASP A 73 -16.45 14.60 -0.11
N PRO A 74 -15.42 13.81 -0.52
CA PRO A 74 -15.09 13.62 -1.92
C PRO A 74 -16.27 13.07 -2.76
N LEU A 75 -17.19 12.34 -2.14
CA LEU A 75 -18.40 11.86 -2.81
C LEU A 75 -19.34 13.01 -3.18
N GLN A 76 -19.53 13.99 -2.27
CA GLN A 76 -20.34 15.18 -2.55
C GLN A 76 -19.70 16.03 -3.65
N ALA A 77 -18.39 16.24 -3.62
CA ALA A 77 -17.69 16.98 -4.67
C ALA A 77 -17.89 16.33 -6.06
N ARG A 78 -17.83 14.99 -6.13
CA ARG A 78 -18.12 14.25 -7.36
C ARG A 78 -19.56 14.39 -7.84
N GLN A 79 -20.53 14.35 -6.93
CA GLN A 79 -21.94 14.54 -7.27
C GLN A 79 -22.20 15.94 -7.83
N LEU A 80 -21.43 16.93 -7.39
CA LEU A 80 -21.44 18.30 -7.93
C LEU A 80 -20.67 18.44 -9.26
N GLY A 81 -20.05 17.35 -9.76
CA GLY A 81 -19.35 17.32 -11.04
C GLY A 81 -17.86 17.62 -10.97
N LEU A 82 -17.21 17.50 -9.82
CA LEU A 82 -15.77 17.68 -9.66
C LEU A 82 -15.05 16.35 -9.53
N ALA A 83 -13.97 16.14 -10.27
CA ALA A 83 -13.08 14.99 -10.11
C ALA A 83 -11.63 15.44 -9.81
N VAL A 84 -10.91 14.63 -9.07
CA VAL A 84 -9.52 14.90 -8.66
C VAL A 84 -8.62 13.74 -9.05
N VAL A 85 -7.50 14.07 -9.68
CA VAL A 85 -6.33 13.20 -9.85
C VAL A 85 -5.28 13.67 -8.85
N TYR A 86 -4.97 12.83 -7.87
CA TYR A 86 -4.04 13.15 -6.79
C TYR A 86 -2.60 12.83 -7.20
N GLN A 87 -1.62 13.50 -6.58
CA GLN A 87 -0.20 13.27 -6.77
C GLN A 87 0.19 11.82 -6.42
N ASP A 88 -0.29 11.32 -5.26
CA ASP A 88 -0.21 9.89 -4.92
C ASP A 88 -1.39 9.16 -5.52
N ASP A 89 -1.14 8.06 -6.23
CA ASP A 89 -2.20 7.26 -6.84
C ASP A 89 -3.28 6.85 -5.82
N SER A 90 -4.56 7.04 -6.18
CA SER A 90 -5.72 6.59 -5.39
C SER A 90 -6.14 5.17 -5.80
N LEU A 91 -5.28 4.44 -6.51
CA LEU A 91 -5.53 3.09 -6.99
C LEU A 91 -5.25 2.05 -5.89
N VAL A 92 -6.05 1.01 -5.89
CA VAL A 92 -5.85 -0.17 -5.05
C VAL A 92 -5.13 -1.22 -5.88
N ARG A 93 -3.85 -1.44 -5.61
CA ARG A 93 -2.94 -2.27 -6.45
C ARG A 93 -3.33 -3.74 -6.53
N GLU A 94 -4.01 -4.23 -5.51
CA GLU A 94 -4.50 -5.60 -5.38
C GLU A 94 -5.84 -5.85 -6.09
N LEU A 95 -6.46 -4.81 -6.62
CA LEU A 95 -7.67 -4.90 -7.44
C LEU A 95 -7.33 -4.82 -8.91
N THR A 96 -8.24 -5.34 -9.77
CA THR A 96 -8.11 -5.23 -11.21
C THR A 96 -8.35 -3.80 -11.69
N VAL A 97 -7.95 -3.50 -12.92
CA VAL A 97 -8.24 -2.22 -13.61
C VAL A 97 -9.75 -1.95 -13.59
N ALA A 98 -10.57 -2.93 -13.97
CA ALA A 98 -12.02 -2.79 -13.96
C ALA A 98 -12.59 -2.50 -12.56
N GLU A 99 -12.08 -3.16 -11.53
CA GLU A 99 -12.52 -2.93 -10.14
C GLU A 99 -12.12 -1.55 -9.63
N ASN A 100 -10.94 -1.04 -10.01
CA ASN A 100 -10.51 0.31 -9.67
C ASN A 100 -11.35 1.39 -10.34
N LEU A 101 -11.70 1.23 -11.63
CA LEU A 101 -12.60 2.13 -12.33
C LEU A 101 -13.99 2.17 -11.68
N LEU A 102 -14.51 1.00 -11.26
CA LEU A 102 -15.82 0.88 -10.60
C LEU A 102 -15.88 1.53 -9.22
N LEU A 103 -14.77 1.55 -8.46
CA LEU A 103 -14.73 2.16 -7.11
C LEU A 103 -15.10 3.64 -7.13
N GLY A 104 -14.68 4.36 -8.17
CA GLY A 104 -14.88 5.80 -8.31
C GLY A 104 -16.11 6.21 -9.14
N ALA A 105 -16.78 5.29 -9.80
CA ALA A 105 -17.82 5.62 -10.77
C ALA A 105 -19.19 5.82 -10.14
N VAL A 106 -19.88 6.89 -10.53
CA VAL A 106 -21.26 7.21 -10.09
C VAL A 106 -22.25 6.33 -10.85
N ASP A 107 -22.10 6.21 -12.18
CA ASP A 107 -23.03 5.53 -13.09
C ASP A 107 -22.59 4.11 -13.50
N ALA A 108 -21.77 3.47 -12.70
CA ALA A 108 -21.29 2.13 -13.00
C ALA A 108 -22.37 1.06 -12.71
N PRO A 109 -22.31 -0.12 -13.35
CA PRO A 109 -23.21 -1.23 -13.12
C PRO A 109 -23.32 -1.57 -11.63
N THR A 110 -24.54 -1.82 -11.15
CA THR A 110 -24.81 -2.19 -9.74
C THR A 110 -24.22 -3.55 -9.39
N THR A 111 -24.14 -4.46 -10.37
CA THR A 111 -23.52 -5.77 -10.26
C THR A 111 -22.20 -5.80 -11.03
N LEU A 112 -21.24 -6.62 -10.58
CA LEU A 112 -19.95 -6.76 -11.25
C LEU A 112 -20.00 -7.68 -12.49
N GLY A 113 -21.19 -8.16 -12.93
CA GLY A 113 -21.32 -9.04 -14.09
C GLY A 113 -20.85 -8.39 -15.40
N GLY A 114 -21.18 -7.13 -15.63
CA GLY A 114 -20.77 -6.35 -16.82
C GLY A 114 -19.50 -5.51 -16.64
N LYS A 115 -18.72 -5.71 -15.56
CA LYS A 115 -17.58 -4.86 -15.20
C LYS A 115 -16.51 -4.75 -16.29
N ARG A 116 -16.25 -5.87 -16.99
CA ARG A 116 -15.22 -5.94 -18.04
C ARG A 116 -15.61 -5.11 -19.26
N GLU A 117 -16.82 -5.29 -19.75
CA GLU A 117 -17.32 -4.56 -20.93
C GLU A 117 -17.43 -3.06 -20.63
N TRP A 118 -17.94 -2.73 -19.44
CA TRP A 118 -18.03 -1.34 -19.02
C TRP A 118 -16.64 -0.69 -18.93
N ALA A 119 -15.67 -1.36 -18.26
CA ALA A 119 -14.30 -0.86 -18.16
C ALA A 119 -13.62 -0.74 -19.53
N GLN A 120 -13.85 -1.70 -20.44
CA GLN A 120 -13.34 -1.64 -21.80
C GLN A 120 -13.84 -0.39 -22.54
N LYS A 121 -15.13 -0.04 -22.37
CA LYS A 121 -15.70 1.20 -22.95
C LYS A 121 -15.05 2.46 -22.39
N GLN A 122 -14.70 2.46 -21.09
CA GLN A 122 -14.01 3.61 -20.47
C GLN A 122 -12.57 3.78 -20.96
N LEU A 123 -11.87 2.68 -21.24
CA LEU A 123 -10.47 2.69 -21.67
C LEU A 123 -10.33 2.98 -23.17
N ALA A 124 -11.31 2.57 -23.99
CA ALA A 124 -11.25 2.64 -25.46
C ALA A 124 -10.92 4.03 -26.03
N PRO A 125 -11.44 5.17 -25.51
CA PRO A 125 -11.17 6.50 -26.08
C PRO A 125 -9.71 6.97 -25.96
N TYR A 126 -8.90 6.29 -25.11
CA TYR A 126 -7.55 6.74 -24.75
C TYR A 126 -6.44 5.84 -25.32
N ASP A 127 -6.77 4.85 -26.15
CA ASP A 127 -5.84 3.87 -26.78
C ASP A 127 -4.84 3.24 -25.78
N LEU A 128 -5.27 3.07 -24.55
CA LEU A 128 -4.48 2.44 -23.51
C LEU A 128 -4.53 0.91 -23.69
N ARG A 129 -3.40 0.30 -24.05
CA ARG A 129 -3.25 -1.15 -24.22
C ARG A 129 -3.22 -1.86 -22.85
N ILE A 130 -4.27 -1.67 -22.04
CA ILE A 130 -4.41 -2.22 -20.70
C ILE A 130 -5.65 -3.12 -20.67
N SER A 131 -5.48 -4.37 -20.24
CA SER A 131 -6.63 -5.27 -20.07
C SER A 131 -7.39 -4.92 -18.78
N PRO A 132 -8.74 -4.87 -18.81
CA PRO A 132 -9.57 -4.65 -17.62
C PRO A 132 -9.34 -5.66 -16.48
N ASP A 133 -8.89 -6.86 -16.79
CA ASP A 133 -8.65 -7.94 -15.83
C ASP A 133 -7.24 -7.90 -15.21
N THR A 134 -6.36 -7.03 -15.69
CA THR A 134 -5.00 -6.89 -15.14
C THR A 134 -5.06 -6.31 -13.74
N LEU A 135 -4.29 -6.88 -12.81
CA LEU A 135 -4.08 -6.28 -11.48
C LEU A 135 -3.31 -4.97 -11.61
N VAL A 136 -3.75 -3.92 -10.95
CA VAL A 136 -3.12 -2.60 -11.01
C VAL A 136 -1.66 -2.64 -10.52
N GLY A 137 -1.34 -3.53 -9.59
CA GLY A 137 0.04 -3.75 -9.13
C GLY A 137 1.01 -4.23 -10.22
N HIS A 138 0.51 -4.79 -11.33
CA HIS A 138 1.34 -5.23 -12.46
C HIS A 138 1.52 -4.17 -13.54
N LEU A 139 0.84 -3.02 -13.44
CA LEU A 139 0.98 -1.91 -14.35
C LEU A 139 2.28 -1.13 -14.09
N THR A 140 2.85 -0.53 -15.13
CA THR A 140 3.94 0.44 -15.01
C THR A 140 3.47 1.72 -14.30
N ALA A 141 4.39 2.56 -13.85
CA ALA A 141 4.05 3.84 -13.22
C ALA A 141 3.22 4.73 -14.17
N SER A 142 3.65 4.84 -15.42
CA SER A 142 2.95 5.57 -16.47
C SER A 142 1.53 5.02 -16.74
N GLN A 143 1.38 3.69 -16.84
CA GLN A 143 0.06 3.07 -17.01
C GLN A 143 -0.87 3.31 -15.82
N ARG A 144 -0.34 3.31 -14.60
CA ARG A 144 -1.14 3.66 -13.41
C ARG A 144 -1.59 5.11 -13.44
N GLN A 145 -0.70 6.02 -13.83
CA GLN A 145 -1.03 7.44 -13.95
C GLN A 145 -2.15 7.67 -14.97
N PHE A 146 -2.06 7.07 -16.16
CA PHE A 146 -3.15 7.14 -17.14
C PHE A 146 -4.44 6.51 -16.63
N LEU A 147 -4.37 5.38 -15.93
CA LEU A 147 -5.55 4.75 -15.34
C LEU A 147 -6.23 5.66 -14.30
N GLU A 148 -5.45 6.38 -13.48
CA GLU A 148 -5.98 7.36 -12.52
C GLU A 148 -6.74 8.49 -13.24
N ILE A 149 -6.17 9.01 -14.33
CA ILE A 149 -6.80 10.05 -15.18
C ILE A 149 -8.08 9.51 -15.81
N VAL A 150 -8.06 8.32 -16.42
CA VAL A 150 -9.25 7.70 -17.03
C VAL A 150 -10.33 7.46 -15.97
N LYS A 151 -9.97 7.05 -14.76
CA LYS A 151 -10.90 6.89 -13.64
C LYS A 151 -11.59 8.22 -13.27
N ALA A 152 -10.85 9.31 -13.25
CA ALA A 152 -11.41 10.63 -13.01
C ALA A 152 -12.36 11.06 -14.14
N LEU A 153 -11.98 10.80 -15.40
CA LEU A 153 -12.76 11.13 -16.59
C LEU A 153 -14.01 10.27 -16.78
N ALA A 154 -13.99 9.03 -16.29
CA ALA A 154 -15.16 8.14 -16.34
C ALA A 154 -16.38 8.70 -15.58
N ALA A 155 -16.17 9.68 -14.68
CA ALA A 155 -17.24 10.39 -13.99
C ALA A 155 -17.82 11.56 -14.83
N ASN A 156 -17.33 11.81 -16.06
CA ASN A 156 -17.69 12.95 -16.91
C ASN A 156 -17.69 14.31 -16.15
N PRO A 157 -16.55 14.68 -15.55
CA PRO A 157 -16.49 15.83 -14.66
C PRO A 157 -16.69 17.15 -15.40
N LYS A 158 -17.32 18.12 -14.73
CA LYS A 158 -17.40 19.52 -15.18
C LYS A 158 -16.19 20.33 -14.70
N VAL A 159 -15.55 19.87 -13.61
CA VAL A 159 -14.31 20.41 -13.05
C VAL A 159 -13.34 19.27 -12.83
N LEU A 160 -12.14 19.36 -13.40
CA LEU A 160 -11.08 18.37 -13.25
C LEU A 160 -9.89 19.01 -12.55
N LEU A 161 -9.52 18.49 -11.39
CA LEU A 161 -8.31 18.89 -10.64
C LEU A 161 -7.19 17.87 -10.93
N LEU A 162 -6.04 18.34 -11.36
CA LEU A 162 -4.86 17.52 -11.69
C LEU A 162 -3.68 17.97 -10.83
N ASP A 163 -3.26 17.13 -9.88
CA ASP A 163 -2.10 17.40 -8.99
C ASP A 163 -0.88 16.62 -9.50
N GLU A 164 0.06 17.33 -10.12
CA GLU A 164 1.31 16.80 -10.72
C GLU A 164 1.10 15.58 -11.63
N PRO A 165 0.18 15.63 -12.63
CA PRO A 165 -0.22 14.47 -13.39
C PRO A 165 0.87 13.91 -14.32
N THR A 166 1.96 14.62 -14.52
CA THR A 166 3.06 14.27 -15.42
C THR A 166 4.29 13.68 -14.71
N SER A 167 4.27 13.61 -13.38
CA SER A 167 5.42 13.16 -12.58
C SER A 167 5.96 11.77 -12.95
N SER A 168 5.10 10.88 -13.46
CA SER A 168 5.43 9.50 -13.86
C SER A 168 5.33 9.27 -15.36
N LEU A 169 5.23 10.34 -16.17
CA LEU A 169 5.08 10.24 -17.62
C LEU A 169 6.37 10.61 -18.36
N ASP A 170 6.64 9.89 -19.46
CA ASP A 170 7.64 10.28 -20.41
C ASP A 170 7.10 11.40 -21.34
N ILE A 171 7.95 11.97 -22.20
CA ILE A 171 7.60 13.08 -23.10
C ILE A 171 6.37 12.74 -23.94
N SER A 172 6.28 11.52 -24.49
CA SER A 172 5.14 11.09 -25.28
C SER A 172 3.85 10.97 -24.46
N GLY A 173 3.97 10.60 -23.19
CA GLY A 173 2.87 10.56 -22.25
C GLY A 173 2.36 11.96 -21.90
N VAL A 174 3.26 12.93 -21.74
CA VAL A 174 2.92 14.34 -21.50
C VAL A 174 2.13 14.92 -22.69
N GLU A 175 2.59 14.69 -23.91
CA GLU A 175 1.88 15.13 -25.14
C GLU A 175 0.49 14.51 -25.24
N THR A 176 0.38 13.20 -24.96
CA THR A 176 -0.91 12.47 -24.94
C THR A 176 -1.86 13.07 -23.92
N LEU A 177 -1.38 13.33 -22.70
CA LEU A 177 -2.16 13.97 -21.64
C LEU A 177 -2.61 15.37 -22.04
N GLY A 178 -1.72 16.19 -22.61
CA GLY A 178 -2.05 17.51 -23.12
C GLY A 178 -3.17 17.48 -24.15
N GLY A 179 -3.14 16.49 -25.06
CA GLY A 179 -4.21 16.26 -26.04
C GLY A 179 -5.55 15.87 -25.40
N ILE A 180 -5.53 15.09 -24.32
CA ILE A 180 -6.73 14.72 -23.55
C ILE A 180 -7.30 15.96 -22.85
N ILE A 181 -6.47 16.75 -22.18
CA ILE A 181 -6.88 17.96 -21.45
C ILE A 181 -7.54 18.94 -22.40
N ARG A 182 -6.91 19.25 -23.55
CA ARG A 182 -7.47 20.17 -24.56
C ARG A 182 -8.83 19.71 -25.07
N ARG A 183 -9.04 18.40 -25.29
CA ARG A 183 -10.34 17.86 -25.72
C ARG A 183 -11.44 18.07 -24.67
N ILE A 184 -11.11 17.91 -23.40
CA ILE A 184 -12.06 18.04 -22.28
C ILE A 184 -12.44 19.51 -22.10
N VAL A 185 -11.47 20.41 -22.16
CA VAL A 185 -11.67 21.87 -22.08
C VAL A 185 -12.49 22.35 -23.27
N ALA A 186 -12.23 21.89 -24.48
CA ALA A 186 -13.03 22.18 -25.66
C ALA A 186 -14.50 21.71 -25.53
N ALA A 187 -14.76 20.67 -24.72
CA ALA A 187 -16.10 20.22 -24.36
C ALA A 187 -16.75 21.05 -23.22
N GLY A 188 -16.09 22.13 -22.74
CA GLY A 188 -16.58 23.07 -21.74
C GLY A 188 -16.25 22.74 -20.27
N ALA A 189 -15.43 21.73 -20.01
CA ALA A 189 -14.97 21.47 -18.65
C ALA A 189 -13.92 22.50 -18.22
N ALA A 190 -13.88 22.81 -16.92
CA ALA A 190 -12.83 23.60 -16.27
C ALA A 190 -11.72 22.65 -15.77
N VAL A 191 -10.46 22.99 -16.01
CA VAL A 191 -9.31 22.18 -15.55
C VAL A 191 -8.41 23.01 -14.66
N VAL A 192 -8.17 22.55 -13.43
CA VAL A 192 -7.14 23.09 -12.56
C VAL A 192 -5.92 22.21 -12.66
N TYR A 193 -4.79 22.78 -13.05
CA TYR A 193 -3.57 22.05 -13.38
C TYR A 193 -2.43 22.48 -12.44
N VAL A 194 -1.97 21.59 -11.59
CA VAL A 194 -0.81 21.81 -10.71
C VAL A 194 0.39 21.07 -11.30
N SER A 195 1.46 21.77 -11.58
CA SER A 195 2.74 21.21 -12.02
C SER A 195 3.89 22.07 -11.51
N HIS A 196 5.06 21.48 -11.32
CA HIS A 196 6.32 22.18 -11.08
C HIS A 196 7.17 22.33 -12.35
N ARG A 197 6.69 21.82 -13.49
CA ARG A 197 7.35 21.90 -14.80
C ARG A 197 6.82 23.11 -15.55
N LEU A 198 7.55 24.21 -15.48
CA LEU A 198 7.14 25.50 -16.06
C LEU A 198 6.89 25.45 -17.57
N PRO A 199 7.67 24.73 -18.40
CA PRO A 199 7.37 24.59 -19.84
C PRO A 199 5.99 24.00 -20.12
N GLU A 200 5.52 23.04 -19.28
CA GLU A 200 4.18 22.46 -19.42
C GLU A 200 3.08 23.50 -19.18
N ILE A 201 3.27 24.34 -18.16
CA ILE A 201 2.32 25.41 -17.81
C ILE A 201 2.22 26.42 -18.93
N LEU A 202 3.37 26.89 -19.46
CA LEU A 202 3.42 27.85 -20.56
C LEU A 202 2.81 27.30 -21.86
N ALA A 203 2.87 25.98 -22.06
CA ALA A 203 2.32 25.31 -23.24
C ALA A 203 0.83 25.00 -23.15
N LEU A 204 0.26 24.85 -21.93
CA LEU A 204 -1.08 24.31 -21.74
C LEU A 204 -2.06 25.28 -21.08
N ALA A 205 -1.61 26.12 -20.13
CA ALA A 205 -2.52 26.91 -19.30
C ALA A 205 -2.96 28.20 -19.98
N ASP A 206 -4.19 28.62 -19.71
CA ASP A 206 -4.73 29.93 -20.10
C ASP A 206 -4.42 30.99 -19.05
N ARG A 207 -4.51 30.63 -17.79
CA ARG A 207 -4.20 31.50 -16.63
C ARG A 207 -3.37 30.74 -15.59
N VAL A 208 -2.62 31.48 -14.80
CA VAL A 208 -1.82 30.93 -13.70
C VAL A 208 -1.99 31.72 -12.42
N THR A 209 -2.31 31.06 -11.32
CA THR A 209 -2.32 31.65 -9.97
C THR A 209 -1.07 31.20 -9.22
N ILE A 210 -0.34 32.17 -8.68
CA ILE A 210 0.87 31.93 -7.90
C ILE A 210 0.53 31.85 -6.40
N LEU A 211 0.88 30.75 -5.76
CA LEU A 211 0.79 30.59 -4.31
C LEU A 211 2.19 30.64 -3.69
N ARG A 212 2.35 31.44 -2.66
CA ARG A 212 3.58 31.55 -1.86
C ARG A 212 3.24 31.70 -0.38
N ASP A 213 3.85 30.87 0.47
CA ASP A 213 3.67 30.90 1.93
C ASP A 213 2.20 30.83 2.38
N GLY A 214 1.39 30.08 1.63
CA GLY A 214 -0.05 29.92 1.90
C GLY A 214 -0.96 31.07 1.44
N GLU A 215 -0.43 32.07 0.72
CA GLU A 215 -1.17 33.22 0.20
C GLU A 215 -1.11 33.30 -1.33
N SER A 216 -2.16 33.83 -1.94
CA SER A 216 -2.18 34.10 -3.38
C SER A 216 -1.41 35.38 -3.68
N GLN A 217 -0.42 35.29 -4.57
CA GLN A 217 0.41 36.42 -5.03
C GLN A 217 -0.18 37.09 -6.29
N GLY A 218 -1.27 36.57 -6.81
CA GLY A 218 -1.98 37.05 -7.99
C GLY A 218 -2.25 35.98 -9.02
N THR A 219 -3.11 36.32 -9.98
CA THR A 219 -3.45 35.49 -11.14
C THR A 219 -3.04 36.24 -12.40
N TYR A 220 -2.38 35.55 -13.32
CA TYR A 220 -1.80 36.12 -14.54
C TYR A 220 -2.31 35.33 -15.74
N ASP A 221 -2.55 36.02 -16.86
CA ASP A 221 -2.85 35.39 -18.14
C ASP A 221 -1.56 34.83 -18.76
N VAL A 222 -1.59 33.59 -19.22
CA VAL A 222 -0.47 32.92 -19.93
C VAL A 222 -0.57 33.29 -21.40
N GLY A 223 0.22 34.26 -21.85
CA GLY A 223 0.20 34.76 -23.20
C GLY A 223 1.59 35.26 -23.67
N GLU A 224 1.65 35.97 -24.82
CA GLU A 224 2.91 36.55 -25.31
C GLU A 224 3.46 37.54 -24.27
N GLY A 225 4.52 37.15 -23.53
CA GLY A 225 5.23 38.01 -22.58
C GLY A 225 5.52 37.41 -21.22
N LEU A 226 4.88 36.29 -20.83
CA LEU A 226 5.20 35.62 -19.57
C LEU A 226 6.26 34.52 -19.80
N SER A 227 7.48 34.79 -19.33
CA SER A 227 8.58 33.84 -19.47
C SER A 227 8.70 32.89 -18.28
N GLU A 228 9.47 31.81 -18.42
CA GLU A 228 9.79 30.90 -17.34
C GLU A 228 10.49 31.62 -16.16
N ASN A 229 11.39 32.57 -16.46
CA ASN A 229 12.07 33.38 -15.46
C ASN A 229 11.11 34.30 -14.68
N ASP A 230 10.08 34.82 -15.34
CA ASP A 230 9.06 35.62 -14.66
C ASP A 230 8.25 34.80 -13.69
N LEU A 231 7.88 33.57 -14.09
CA LEU A 231 7.18 32.62 -13.21
C LEU A 231 8.04 32.26 -11.98
N ILE A 232 9.32 31.98 -12.20
CA ILE A 232 10.28 31.69 -11.10
C ILE A 232 10.38 32.88 -10.15
N ALA A 233 10.54 34.09 -10.67
CA ALA A 233 10.63 35.31 -9.88
C ALA A 233 9.38 35.54 -9.03
N LEU A 234 8.20 35.29 -9.58
CA LEU A 234 6.92 35.39 -8.88
C LEU A 234 6.76 34.32 -7.80
N MET A 235 7.18 33.09 -8.06
CA MET A 235 7.12 31.99 -7.10
C MET A 235 8.05 32.21 -5.89
N VAL A 236 9.28 32.67 -6.14
CA VAL A 236 10.32 32.79 -5.12
C VAL A 236 10.36 34.17 -4.49
N GLY A 237 9.83 35.19 -5.17
CA GLY A 237 9.81 36.60 -4.72
C GLY A 237 11.15 37.34 -4.87
N ARG A 238 12.14 36.76 -5.51
CA ARG A 238 13.44 37.33 -5.88
C ARG A 238 14.04 36.57 -7.06
N PRO A 239 14.89 37.20 -7.88
CA PRO A 239 15.64 36.50 -8.91
C PRO A 239 16.49 35.42 -8.26
N ILE A 240 16.39 34.18 -8.77
CA ILE A 240 17.30 33.10 -8.38
C ILE A 240 18.51 33.17 -9.33
N GLU A 241 19.70 33.22 -8.76
CA GLU A 241 20.91 32.91 -9.52
C GLU A 241 20.88 31.43 -9.88
N THR A 242 20.47 31.11 -11.11
CA THR A 242 20.34 29.75 -11.64
C THR A 242 21.68 29.24 -12.16
N GLU A 243 22.78 29.47 -11.45
CA GLU A 243 24.07 28.92 -11.84
C GLU A 243 24.27 27.52 -11.23
N TYR A 244 24.36 26.51 -12.10
CA TYR A 244 24.88 25.22 -11.68
C TYR A 244 26.28 25.35 -11.11
N PRO A 245 26.67 24.63 -10.07
CA PRO A 245 27.99 24.69 -9.50
C PRO A 245 29.04 24.23 -10.53
N VAL A 246 29.99 25.14 -10.86
CA VAL A 246 31.06 24.86 -11.82
C VAL A 246 31.98 23.78 -11.26
N GLY A 247 32.28 22.76 -12.08
CA GLY A 247 33.18 21.69 -11.71
C GLY A 247 34.61 22.19 -11.39
N SER A 248 35.30 21.51 -10.47
CA SER A 248 36.68 21.74 -10.17
C SER A 248 37.57 21.55 -11.42
N ALA A 249 38.51 22.46 -11.67
CA ALA A 249 39.44 22.37 -12.80
C ALA A 249 40.49 21.24 -12.65
N LEU A 250 40.45 20.47 -11.57
CA LEU A 250 41.35 19.33 -11.35
C LEU A 250 40.91 18.16 -12.21
N VAL A 251 41.72 17.71 -13.14
CA VAL A 251 41.55 16.51 -13.94
C VAL A 251 41.88 15.30 -13.06
N PRO A 252 40.90 14.56 -12.54
CA PRO A 252 41.16 13.40 -11.67
C PRO A 252 41.77 12.27 -12.50
N THR A 253 42.82 11.64 -12.01
CA THR A 253 43.50 10.53 -12.69
C THR A 253 43.12 9.17 -12.12
N ASP A 254 42.78 9.10 -10.82
CA ASP A 254 42.57 7.83 -10.10
C ASP A 254 41.16 7.33 -10.29
N ILE A 255 41.02 6.07 -10.75
CA ILE A 255 39.74 5.38 -10.84
C ILE A 255 39.31 4.91 -9.44
N VAL A 256 38.14 5.35 -8.99
CA VAL A 256 37.55 4.98 -7.68
C VAL A 256 36.51 3.90 -7.83
N LEU A 257 35.63 4.00 -8.83
CA LEU A 257 34.57 3.04 -9.07
C LEU A 257 34.70 2.54 -10.52
N SER A 258 34.61 1.23 -10.73
CA SER A 258 34.57 0.66 -12.08
C SER A 258 33.66 -0.55 -12.14
N SER A 259 33.08 -0.74 -13.32
CA SER A 259 32.23 -1.89 -13.65
C SER A 259 32.67 -2.49 -14.98
N THR A 260 32.70 -3.81 -15.05
CA THR A 260 33.00 -4.59 -16.28
C THR A 260 31.99 -5.71 -16.45
N GLY A 261 31.30 -5.72 -17.60
CA GLY A 261 30.35 -6.77 -17.95
C GLY A 261 29.17 -6.88 -17.00
N LEU A 262 28.76 -5.77 -16.35
CA LEU A 262 27.65 -5.82 -15.39
C LEU A 262 26.35 -6.13 -16.12
N THR A 263 25.68 -7.24 -15.75
CA THR A 263 24.50 -7.75 -16.43
C THR A 263 23.44 -8.21 -15.42
N GLY A 264 22.22 -7.75 -15.61
CA GLY A 264 21.06 -8.08 -14.78
C GLY A 264 19.80 -8.30 -15.61
N PRO A 265 18.63 -8.48 -14.99
CA PRO A 265 17.39 -8.77 -15.70
C PRO A 265 16.94 -7.72 -16.72
N ARG A 266 17.33 -6.44 -16.51
CA ARG A 266 16.91 -5.28 -17.33
C ARG A 266 18.06 -4.50 -17.93
N PHE A 267 19.31 -4.92 -17.72
CA PHE A 267 20.50 -4.30 -18.31
C PHE A 267 21.55 -5.37 -18.65
N GLN A 268 22.39 -5.08 -19.64
CA GLN A 268 23.34 -6.03 -20.18
C GLN A 268 24.64 -5.33 -20.54
N ASP A 269 25.76 -5.95 -20.15
CA ASP A 269 27.14 -5.59 -20.51
C ASP A 269 27.46 -4.09 -20.22
N VAL A 270 27.08 -3.63 -19.02
CA VAL A 270 27.36 -2.25 -18.60
C VAL A 270 28.79 -2.16 -18.07
N ALA A 271 29.64 -1.44 -18.81
CA ALA A 271 31.03 -1.21 -18.49
C ALA A 271 31.32 0.30 -18.43
N PHE A 272 31.91 0.76 -17.33
CA PHE A 272 32.31 2.15 -17.15
C PHE A 272 33.31 2.28 -15.99
N PHE A 273 33.86 3.48 -15.86
CA PHE A 273 34.69 3.87 -14.71
C PHE A 273 34.32 5.28 -14.26
N VAL A 274 34.54 5.56 -12.98
CA VAL A 274 34.39 6.91 -12.37
C VAL A 274 35.67 7.26 -11.64
N ARG A 275 36.18 8.45 -11.95
CA ARG A 275 37.40 8.95 -11.36
C ARG A 275 37.13 9.64 -10.02
N ARG A 276 38.18 9.89 -9.29
CA ARG A 276 38.12 10.60 -8.02
C ARG A 276 37.62 12.04 -8.25
N GLY A 277 36.51 12.40 -7.55
CA GLY A 277 35.93 13.74 -7.69
C GLY A 277 35.09 13.96 -8.95
N GLU A 278 34.85 12.89 -9.74
CA GLU A 278 34.02 12.95 -10.95
C GLU A 278 32.56 12.70 -10.61
N ILE A 279 31.66 13.42 -11.28
CA ILE A 279 30.22 13.18 -11.29
C ILE A 279 29.85 12.57 -12.63
N LEU A 280 29.47 11.28 -12.63
CA LEU A 280 29.01 10.53 -13.79
C LEU A 280 27.47 10.46 -13.79
N GLY A 281 26.84 10.91 -14.89
CA GLY A 281 25.41 10.83 -15.10
C GLY A 281 24.99 9.52 -15.78
N PHE A 282 23.88 8.92 -15.33
CA PHE A 282 23.15 7.87 -16.06
C PHE A 282 21.88 8.49 -16.59
N ALA A 283 21.73 8.51 -17.90
CA ALA A 283 20.60 9.09 -18.62
C ALA A 283 19.82 8.01 -19.35
N GLY A 284 18.48 8.08 -19.38
CA GLY A 284 17.64 7.14 -20.10
C GLY A 284 16.18 7.32 -19.76
N SER A 285 15.28 6.92 -20.68
CA SER A 285 13.85 6.85 -20.36
C SER A 285 13.59 5.77 -19.30
N GLU A 286 12.51 5.89 -18.55
CA GLU A 286 12.14 4.90 -17.53
C GLU A 286 12.06 3.49 -18.13
N GLY A 287 12.70 2.52 -17.46
CA GLY A 287 12.74 1.12 -17.90
C GLY A 287 13.88 0.77 -18.86
N ASN A 288 14.78 1.69 -19.19
CA ASN A 288 15.95 1.42 -20.02
C ASN A 288 17.15 0.78 -19.29
N GLY A 289 16.98 0.40 -18.00
CA GLY A 289 17.96 -0.38 -17.24
C GLY A 289 18.98 0.43 -16.44
N GLN A 290 19.04 1.76 -16.60
CA GLN A 290 19.99 2.64 -15.89
C GLN A 290 19.79 2.61 -14.38
N ARG A 291 18.54 2.62 -13.92
CA ARG A 291 18.19 2.59 -12.50
C ARG A 291 18.54 1.23 -11.89
N GLU A 292 18.22 0.15 -12.57
CA GLU A 292 18.54 -1.21 -12.15
C GLU A 292 20.06 -1.42 -12.10
N ALA A 293 20.82 -0.88 -13.06
CA ALA A 293 22.29 -0.90 -13.04
C ALA A 293 22.83 -0.13 -11.83
N LEU A 294 22.31 1.06 -11.54
CA LEU A 294 22.71 1.84 -10.36
C LEU A 294 22.42 1.07 -9.06
N ARG A 295 21.25 0.44 -8.95
CA ARG A 295 20.86 -0.37 -7.80
C ARG A 295 21.75 -1.62 -7.64
N ALA A 296 22.17 -2.23 -8.74
CA ALA A 296 23.10 -3.37 -8.71
C ALA A 296 24.49 -2.96 -8.20
N LEU A 297 25.00 -1.78 -8.57
CA LEU A 297 26.24 -1.21 -8.03
C LEU A 297 26.17 -1.01 -6.52
N GLY A 298 25.00 -0.62 -5.99
CA GLY A 298 24.75 -0.46 -4.56
C GLY A 298 24.46 -1.77 -3.83
N GLY A 299 24.45 -2.91 -4.53
CA GLY A 299 24.19 -4.22 -3.96
C GLY A 299 22.70 -4.51 -3.69
N PHE A 300 21.76 -3.70 -4.18
CA PHE A 300 20.31 -3.90 -3.98
C PHE A 300 19.70 -4.88 -4.97
N GLU A 301 20.37 -5.11 -6.10
CA GLU A 301 19.93 -6.06 -7.12
C GLU A 301 21.04 -7.06 -7.45
N ALA A 302 20.63 -8.31 -7.69
CA ALA A 302 21.56 -9.34 -8.11
C ALA A 302 21.97 -9.11 -9.58
N ALA A 303 23.27 -9.11 -9.85
CA ALA A 303 23.80 -8.97 -11.20
C ALA A 303 25.07 -9.82 -11.36
N GLY A 304 25.38 -10.22 -12.60
CA GLY A 304 26.66 -10.77 -13.00
C GLY A 304 27.66 -9.67 -13.36
N GLY A 305 28.91 -10.02 -13.56
CA GLY A 305 29.99 -9.08 -13.88
C GLY A 305 30.83 -8.70 -12.66
N GLN A 306 31.73 -7.75 -12.84
CA GLN A 306 32.67 -7.32 -11.81
C GLN A 306 32.50 -5.83 -11.51
N VAL A 307 32.37 -5.49 -10.22
CA VAL A 307 32.35 -4.11 -9.71
C VAL A 307 33.53 -3.96 -8.73
N LEU A 308 34.31 -2.90 -8.89
CA LEU A 308 35.44 -2.56 -8.00
C LEU A 308 35.24 -1.15 -7.45
N CYS A 309 35.39 -0.97 -6.13
CA CYS A 309 35.43 0.33 -5.47
C CYS A 309 36.74 0.47 -4.68
N GLY A 310 37.58 1.41 -5.07
CA GLY A 310 38.93 1.61 -4.48
C GLY A 310 39.77 0.34 -4.50
N GLY A 311 39.69 -0.44 -5.59
CA GLY A 311 40.35 -1.75 -5.77
C GLY A 311 39.73 -2.92 -5.02
N ARG A 312 38.67 -2.73 -4.26
CA ARG A 312 37.93 -3.79 -3.55
C ARG A 312 36.73 -4.28 -4.35
N PRO A 313 36.52 -5.60 -4.49
CA PRO A 313 35.34 -6.11 -5.18
C PRO A 313 34.07 -5.83 -4.38
N VAL A 314 33.02 -5.41 -5.09
CA VAL A 314 31.66 -5.22 -4.57
C VAL A 314 30.81 -6.35 -5.13
N LYS A 315 30.14 -7.12 -4.27
CA LYS A 315 29.22 -8.19 -4.71
C LYS A 315 27.84 -7.63 -4.98
N PRO A 316 27.33 -7.64 -6.23
CA PRO A 316 25.96 -7.27 -6.50
C PRO A 316 24.96 -8.15 -5.72
N GLY A 317 23.86 -7.57 -5.23
CA GLY A 317 22.86 -8.26 -4.42
C GLY A 317 23.15 -8.32 -2.91
N THR A 318 24.22 -7.65 -2.44
CA THR A 318 24.59 -7.57 -1.02
C THR A 318 24.90 -6.11 -0.63
N PRO A 319 23.92 -5.32 -0.15
CA PRO A 319 24.13 -3.91 0.20
C PRO A 319 25.22 -3.69 1.27
N ARG A 320 25.39 -4.67 2.18
CA ARG A 320 26.44 -4.61 3.20
C ARG A 320 27.84 -4.65 2.59
N ASP A 321 28.09 -5.52 1.60
CA ASP A 321 29.38 -5.62 0.93
C ASP A 321 29.69 -4.32 0.16
N ALA A 322 28.67 -3.69 -0.45
CA ALA A 322 28.81 -2.41 -1.12
C ALA A 322 29.24 -1.30 -0.13
N LEU A 323 28.56 -1.22 1.01
CA LEU A 323 28.92 -0.29 2.08
C LEU A 323 30.35 -0.53 2.58
N ASP A 324 30.70 -1.77 2.92
CA ASP A 324 32.03 -2.13 3.46
C ASP A 324 33.18 -1.85 2.45
N ALA A 325 32.87 -1.84 1.14
CA ALA A 325 33.78 -1.42 0.09
C ALA A 325 33.88 0.12 -0.05
N GLY A 326 32.96 0.87 0.54
CA GLY A 326 32.89 2.33 0.51
C GLY A 326 31.92 2.90 -0.51
N VAL A 327 30.96 2.11 -1.02
CA VAL A 327 29.87 2.56 -1.90
C VAL A 327 28.63 2.89 -1.06
N PHE A 328 28.22 4.14 -1.10
CA PHE A 328 27.03 4.64 -0.43
C PHE A 328 25.91 4.92 -1.45
N SER A 329 24.69 4.50 -1.17
CA SER A 329 23.57 4.65 -2.11
C SER A 329 22.43 5.44 -1.51
N LEU A 330 21.85 6.34 -2.31
CA LEU A 330 20.67 7.13 -2.02
C LEU A 330 19.56 6.71 -3.01
N SER A 331 18.41 6.29 -2.49
CA SER A 331 17.29 5.85 -3.32
C SER A 331 16.35 6.99 -3.67
N ALA A 332 15.72 6.92 -4.85
CA ALA A 332 14.64 7.82 -5.27
C ALA A 332 13.40 7.69 -4.36
N ASP A 333 13.07 6.47 -3.90
CA ASP A 333 11.96 6.26 -2.96
C ASP A 333 12.43 6.50 -1.51
N ARG A 334 12.50 7.79 -1.13
CA ARG A 334 12.90 8.19 0.23
C ARG A 334 12.05 7.55 1.30
N ALA A 335 10.71 7.58 1.08
CA ALA A 335 9.73 7.18 2.09
C ALA A 335 9.81 5.69 2.42
N ALA A 336 10.05 4.87 1.41
CA ALA A 336 10.11 3.42 1.58
C ALA A 336 11.51 2.90 1.91
N GLU A 337 12.58 3.52 1.35
CA GLU A 337 13.91 2.94 1.38
C GLU A 337 14.95 3.76 2.18
N SER A 338 14.70 5.06 2.41
CA SER A 338 15.77 5.93 2.94
C SER A 338 15.50 6.51 4.31
N ILE A 339 14.26 6.86 4.67
CA ILE A 339 13.96 7.51 5.95
C ILE A 339 13.31 6.56 6.96
N PHE A 340 13.55 6.83 8.24
CA PHE A 340 12.87 6.22 9.37
C PHE A 340 11.84 7.24 9.91
N PRO A 341 10.56 7.18 9.48
CA PRO A 341 9.60 8.27 9.68
C PRO A 341 9.31 8.62 11.14
N GLY A 342 9.49 7.65 12.04
CA GLY A 342 9.27 7.80 13.49
C GLY A 342 10.48 8.34 14.25
N LEU A 343 11.67 8.36 13.63
CA LEU A 343 12.89 8.84 14.24
C LEU A 343 13.11 10.33 13.98
N GLY A 344 13.87 10.98 14.86
CA GLY A 344 14.27 12.37 14.73
C GLY A 344 15.21 12.65 13.53
N VAL A 345 15.36 13.90 13.19
CA VAL A 345 16.28 14.37 12.13
C VAL A 345 17.71 13.92 12.43
N ARG A 346 18.20 14.12 13.65
CA ARG A 346 19.51 13.68 14.14
C ARG A 346 19.71 12.18 13.94
N GLU A 347 18.75 11.37 14.45
CA GLU A 347 18.83 9.92 14.35
C GLU A 347 18.83 9.43 12.90
N ASN A 348 18.05 10.09 12.04
CA ASN A 348 18.07 9.80 10.61
C ASN A 348 19.41 10.13 9.95
N MET A 349 20.15 11.15 10.39
CA MET A 349 21.48 11.45 9.86
C MET A 349 22.53 10.42 10.28
N THR A 350 22.48 9.95 11.52
CA THR A 350 23.58 9.23 12.19
C THR A 350 23.41 7.71 12.17
N VAL A 351 22.25 7.19 11.80
CA VAL A 351 21.87 5.77 11.90
C VAL A 351 22.89 4.78 11.30
N GLN A 352 23.64 5.18 10.28
CA GLN A 352 24.62 4.30 9.62
C GLN A 352 26.03 4.37 10.21
N VAL A 353 26.28 5.33 11.09
CA VAL A 353 27.59 5.61 11.71
C VAL A 353 27.49 5.70 13.24
N LEU A 354 26.50 5.05 13.84
CA LEU A 354 26.28 5.10 15.29
C LEU A 354 27.49 4.62 16.08
N GLU A 355 28.29 3.72 15.54
CA GLU A 355 29.52 3.23 16.16
C GLU A 355 30.55 4.37 16.40
N ASP A 356 30.61 5.37 15.51
CA ASP A 356 31.50 6.53 15.66
C ASP A 356 31.10 7.43 16.85
N PHE A 357 29.85 7.34 17.28
CA PHE A 357 29.28 8.08 18.42
C PHE A 357 29.18 7.25 19.68
N ALA A 358 29.46 5.93 19.62
CA ALA A 358 29.34 5.03 20.74
C ALA A 358 30.67 4.83 21.47
N SER A 359 30.60 4.74 22.81
CA SER A 359 31.70 4.27 23.67
C SER A 359 31.17 3.16 24.56
N SER A 360 31.80 1.98 24.49
CA SER A 360 31.34 0.79 25.22
C SER A 360 29.87 0.41 24.99
N GLY A 361 29.38 0.63 23.73
CA GLY A 361 27.99 0.33 23.33
C GLY A 361 26.95 1.40 23.72
N VAL A 362 27.38 2.50 24.38
CA VAL A 362 26.50 3.62 24.74
C VAL A 362 26.75 4.82 23.80
N ILE A 363 25.68 5.32 23.17
CA ILE A 363 25.76 6.45 22.27
C ILE A 363 25.91 7.76 23.06
N SER A 364 26.89 8.58 22.69
CA SER A 364 27.12 9.91 23.27
C SER A 364 26.21 10.93 22.56
N ALA A 365 25.03 11.20 23.14
CA ALA A 365 24.09 12.18 22.58
C ALA A 365 24.71 13.59 22.32
N PRO A 366 25.62 14.14 23.17
CA PRO A 366 26.24 15.42 22.86
C PRO A 366 27.13 15.41 21.61
N LYS A 367 27.91 14.33 21.40
CA LYS A 367 28.77 14.20 20.19
C LYS A 367 27.93 14.04 18.94
N GLU A 368 26.91 13.19 18.99
CA GLU A 368 25.97 12.96 17.91
C GLU A 368 25.24 14.26 17.53
N ARG A 369 24.72 15.00 18.53
CA ARG A 369 24.02 16.27 18.34
C ARG A 369 24.93 17.35 17.73
N ALA A 370 26.20 17.46 18.16
CA ALA A 370 27.14 18.40 17.61
C ALA A 370 27.45 18.14 16.13
N SER A 371 27.65 16.86 15.76
CA SER A 371 27.86 16.46 14.35
C SER A 371 26.62 16.72 13.48
N ALA A 372 25.41 16.42 14.01
CA ALA A 372 24.17 16.70 13.29
C ALA A 372 23.96 18.22 13.08
N LEU A 373 24.24 19.05 14.08
CA LEU A 373 24.15 20.51 13.95
C LEU A 373 25.06 21.06 12.86
N SER A 374 26.33 20.63 12.83
CA SER A 374 27.31 21.03 11.79
C SER A 374 26.77 20.69 10.38
N LEU A 375 26.13 19.55 10.20
CA LEU A 375 25.55 19.17 8.91
C LEU A 375 24.27 19.93 8.57
N VAL A 376 23.45 20.25 9.56
CA VAL A 376 22.26 21.13 9.39
C VAL A 376 22.70 22.49 8.83
N GLU A 377 23.75 23.07 9.38
CA GLU A 377 24.33 24.32 8.88
C GLU A 377 24.95 24.16 7.48
N LYS A 378 25.82 23.15 7.29
CA LYS A 378 26.52 22.88 6.02
C LYS A 378 25.55 22.66 4.86
N LEU A 379 24.44 21.97 5.08
CA LEU A 379 23.45 21.61 4.05
C LEU A 379 22.20 22.51 4.06
N SER A 380 22.22 23.57 4.88
CA SER A 380 21.09 24.51 5.01
C SER A 380 19.77 23.77 5.25
N ILE A 381 19.74 22.80 6.18
CA ILE A 381 18.55 22.04 6.53
C ILE A 381 17.69 22.89 7.47
N VAL A 382 16.44 23.15 7.07
CA VAL A 382 15.51 23.90 7.91
C VAL A 382 14.75 22.92 8.81
N THR A 383 15.07 22.95 10.09
CA THR A 383 14.38 22.18 11.14
C THR A 383 14.32 23.00 12.43
N PRO A 384 13.18 23.07 13.12
CA PRO A 384 13.09 23.75 14.41
C PRO A 384 13.78 23.00 15.55
N ASP A 385 13.89 21.66 15.46
CA ASP A 385 14.57 20.79 16.41
C ASP A 385 15.15 19.55 15.72
N LEU A 386 16.31 19.10 16.17
CA LEU A 386 16.97 17.88 15.69
C LEU A 386 16.26 16.59 16.08
N ASP A 387 15.51 16.62 17.16
CA ASP A 387 14.76 15.46 17.67
C ASP A 387 13.33 15.41 17.11
N GLN A 388 12.92 16.40 16.28
CA GLN A 388 11.66 16.37 15.56
C GLN A 388 11.62 15.20 14.57
N PRO A 389 10.50 14.42 14.52
CA PRO A 389 10.34 13.34 13.55
C PRO A 389 10.55 13.83 12.10
N ILE A 390 11.38 13.12 11.34
CA ILE A 390 11.76 13.54 9.97
C ILE A 390 10.55 13.71 9.04
N ARG A 391 9.46 12.96 9.28
CA ARG A 391 8.20 13.09 8.51
C ARG A 391 7.56 14.47 8.57
N ALA A 392 7.91 15.29 9.54
CA ALA A 392 7.41 16.65 9.69
C ALA A 392 8.18 17.68 8.85
N LEU A 393 9.31 17.30 8.24
CA LEU A 393 10.09 18.16 7.35
C LEU A 393 9.51 18.16 5.92
N SER A 394 9.76 19.26 5.18
CA SER A 394 9.51 19.31 3.73
C SER A 394 10.35 18.28 2.98
N GLY A 395 9.90 17.87 1.76
CA GLY A 395 10.61 16.92 0.91
C GLY A 395 12.08 17.29 0.68
N GLY A 396 12.38 18.58 0.43
CA GLY A 396 13.75 19.07 0.25
C GLY A 396 14.62 18.92 1.51
N ASN A 397 14.08 19.22 2.69
CA ASN A 397 14.81 19.05 3.95
C ASN A 397 14.99 17.55 4.31
N GLN A 398 14.01 16.69 3.99
CA GLN A 398 14.17 15.24 4.12
C GLN A 398 15.31 14.74 3.21
N GLN A 399 15.37 15.19 1.94
CA GLN A 399 16.41 14.79 0.98
C GLN A 399 17.79 15.24 1.46
N LYS A 400 17.91 16.49 1.91
CA LYS A 400 19.14 17.02 2.50
C LYS A 400 19.59 16.25 3.75
N THR A 401 18.63 15.80 4.58
CA THR A 401 18.90 14.96 5.76
C THR A 401 19.45 13.58 5.37
N VAL A 402 18.88 12.96 4.32
CA VAL A 402 19.38 11.67 3.81
C VAL A 402 20.75 11.82 3.16
N LEU A 403 20.98 12.91 2.40
CA LEU A 403 22.27 13.23 1.80
C LEU A 403 23.34 13.47 2.88
N ALA A 404 22.97 14.06 4.03
CA ALA A 404 23.87 14.27 5.17
C ALA A 404 24.57 12.99 5.66
N ARG A 405 23.93 11.82 5.52
CA ARG A 405 24.52 10.50 5.84
C ARG A 405 25.81 10.27 5.04
N SER A 406 25.84 10.67 3.75
CA SER A 406 27.01 10.48 2.91
C SER A 406 28.23 11.27 3.38
N PHE A 407 28.01 12.38 4.09
CA PHE A 407 29.08 13.18 4.69
C PHE A 407 29.63 12.54 5.97
N LEU A 408 28.81 11.88 6.75
CA LEU A 408 29.22 11.13 7.96
C LEU A 408 29.92 9.81 7.61
N TYR A 409 29.44 9.12 6.58
CA TYR A 409 29.89 7.76 6.24
C TYR A 409 31.27 7.74 5.53
N LYS A 410 31.99 8.73 5.28
CA LYS A 410 33.32 8.72 4.58
C LYS A 410 33.33 7.81 3.33
N ALA A 411 32.27 7.90 2.53
CA ALA A 411 32.12 7.14 1.29
C ALA A 411 33.26 7.45 0.31
N LYS A 412 33.70 6.43 -0.45
CA LYS A 412 34.57 6.58 -1.61
C LYS A 412 33.78 6.88 -2.88
N ALA A 413 32.62 6.24 -3.01
CA ALA A 413 31.66 6.45 -4.08
C ALA A 413 30.25 6.66 -3.53
N VAL A 414 29.50 7.59 -4.12
CA VAL A 414 28.10 7.87 -3.77
C VAL A 414 27.25 7.66 -5.01
N LEU A 415 26.25 6.78 -4.90
CA LEU A 415 25.24 6.50 -5.93
C LEU A 415 23.97 7.23 -5.57
N ILE A 416 23.42 8.04 -6.46
CA ILE A 416 22.27 8.90 -6.20
C ILE A 416 21.22 8.63 -7.28
N ASP A 417 20.05 8.14 -6.86
CA ASP A 417 18.91 7.89 -7.74
C ASP A 417 17.91 9.02 -7.57
N GLU A 418 17.66 9.81 -8.62
CA GLU A 418 16.73 10.93 -8.66
C GLU A 418 16.96 11.93 -7.51
N PRO A 419 18.10 12.67 -7.48
CA PRO A 419 18.49 13.51 -6.34
C PRO A 419 17.49 14.59 -5.96
N THR A 420 16.73 15.10 -6.92
CA THR A 420 15.80 16.23 -6.74
C THR A 420 14.34 15.87 -6.92
N GLN A 421 13.99 14.59 -6.95
CA GLN A 421 12.60 14.16 -7.08
C GLN A 421 11.74 14.65 -5.90
N GLY A 422 10.67 15.41 -6.21
CA GLY A 422 9.77 15.97 -5.19
C GLY A 422 10.40 17.03 -4.29
N VAL A 423 11.35 17.80 -4.82
CA VAL A 423 12.07 18.87 -4.12
C VAL A 423 11.75 20.21 -4.79
N ASP A 424 11.61 21.27 -3.99
CA ASP A 424 11.40 22.63 -4.50
C ASP A 424 12.62 23.21 -5.22
N ALA A 425 12.41 24.26 -6.04
CA ALA A 425 13.45 24.85 -6.89
C ALA A 425 14.68 25.35 -6.07
N LYS A 426 14.46 25.93 -4.90
CA LYS A 426 15.55 26.41 -4.03
C LYS A 426 16.35 25.24 -3.46
N ALA A 427 15.68 24.23 -2.93
CA ALA A 427 16.34 23.06 -2.35
C ALA A 427 17.08 22.22 -3.41
N ARG A 428 16.68 22.27 -4.72
CA ARG A 428 17.45 21.66 -5.82
C ARG A 428 18.87 22.19 -5.87
N PHE A 429 19.03 23.49 -5.92
CA PHE A 429 20.38 24.11 -6.01
C PHE A 429 21.21 23.85 -4.76
N ASP A 430 20.61 23.80 -3.57
CA ASP A 430 21.30 23.39 -2.34
C ASP A 430 21.82 21.95 -2.46
N ILE A 431 21.03 21.03 -3.02
CA ILE A 431 21.41 19.63 -3.25
C ILE A 431 22.53 19.54 -4.28
N TYR A 432 22.46 20.29 -5.40
CA TYR A 432 23.52 20.33 -6.42
C TYR A 432 24.84 20.81 -5.83
N ARG A 433 24.81 21.88 -5.04
CA ARG A 433 25.99 22.38 -4.32
C ARG A 433 26.56 21.35 -3.36
N ALA A 434 25.68 20.63 -2.64
CA ALA A 434 26.10 19.58 -1.72
C ALA A 434 26.73 18.38 -2.45
N ILE A 435 26.17 17.94 -3.58
CA ILE A 435 26.74 16.87 -4.41
C ILE A 435 28.10 17.29 -4.98
N ARG A 436 28.24 18.52 -5.54
CA ARG A 436 29.49 19.03 -6.07
C ARG A 436 30.53 19.18 -4.97
N ALA A 437 30.16 19.72 -3.81
CA ALA A 437 31.05 19.79 -2.66
C ALA A 437 31.56 18.41 -2.22
N LYS A 438 30.70 17.36 -2.33
CA LYS A 438 31.11 16.01 -2.03
C LYS A 438 32.08 15.43 -3.08
N ALA A 439 31.86 15.74 -4.35
CA ALA A 439 32.81 15.41 -5.41
C ALA A 439 34.15 16.13 -5.22
N ASP A 440 34.15 17.44 -4.88
CA ASP A 440 35.37 18.24 -4.61
C ASP A 440 36.19 17.72 -3.41
N GLU A 441 35.54 17.02 -2.45
CA GLU A 441 36.21 16.24 -1.39
C GLU A 441 36.94 15.00 -1.94
N GLY A 442 36.85 14.72 -3.24
CA GLY A 442 37.48 13.57 -3.91
C GLY A 442 36.62 12.29 -3.93
N VAL A 443 35.31 12.37 -3.70
CA VAL A 443 34.38 11.25 -3.77
C VAL A 443 33.88 11.10 -5.19
N ALA A 444 33.82 9.85 -5.71
CA ALA A 444 33.19 9.55 -7.01
C ALA A 444 31.66 9.58 -6.86
N CYS A 445 30.96 10.33 -7.70
CA CYS A 445 29.51 10.40 -7.67
C CYS A 445 28.92 9.79 -8.94
N VAL A 446 27.88 8.94 -8.80
CA VAL A 446 27.09 8.45 -9.94
C VAL A 446 25.66 8.87 -9.71
N ILE A 447 25.08 9.60 -10.66
CA ILE A 447 23.74 10.16 -10.57
C ILE A 447 22.88 9.55 -11.66
N ASN A 448 21.74 8.95 -11.28
CA ASN A 448 20.66 8.62 -12.21
C ASN A 448 19.60 9.71 -12.13
N SER A 449 19.24 10.34 -13.23
CA SER A 449 18.16 11.31 -13.28
C SER A 449 17.35 11.19 -14.57
N SER A 450 16.05 11.40 -14.44
CA SER A 450 15.13 11.55 -15.57
C SER A 450 15.14 12.96 -16.15
N ASP A 451 15.73 13.93 -15.45
CA ASP A 451 15.86 15.33 -15.88
C ASP A 451 17.18 15.54 -16.65
N ALA A 452 17.07 15.72 -17.97
CA ALA A 452 18.23 15.92 -18.82
C ALA A 452 18.97 17.24 -18.56
N MET A 453 18.28 18.29 -18.12
CA MET A 453 18.89 19.57 -17.71
C MET A 453 19.72 19.41 -16.43
N GLU A 454 19.23 18.63 -15.45
CA GLU A 454 19.98 18.30 -14.23
C GLU A 454 21.30 17.61 -14.56
N LEU A 455 21.24 16.60 -15.44
CA LEU A 455 22.44 15.89 -15.88
C LEU A 455 23.39 16.79 -16.65
N ALA A 456 22.87 17.65 -17.55
CA ALA A 456 23.67 18.57 -18.33
C ALA A 456 24.39 19.64 -17.48
N GLY A 457 23.73 20.11 -16.42
CA GLY A 457 24.30 21.14 -15.55
C GLY A 457 25.22 20.62 -14.45
N LEU A 458 25.08 19.35 -14.03
CA LEU A 458 25.78 18.83 -12.85
C LEU A 458 26.90 17.83 -13.18
N CYS A 459 26.76 17.03 -14.26
CA CYS A 459 27.63 15.90 -14.54
C CYS A 459 28.86 16.28 -15.39
N ASP A 460 29.98 15.64 -15.12
CA ASP A 460 31.22 15.80 -15.89
C ASP A 460 31.24 14.87 -17.13
N ARG A 461 30.53 13.71 -17.05
CA ARG A 461 30.27 12.77 -18.13
C ARG A 461 28.88 12.18 -17.95
N VAL A 462 28.23 11.78 -19.06
CA VAL A 462 26.90 11.18 -19.07
C VAL A 462 26.89 9.91 -19.93
N LEU A 463 26.46 8.79 -19.37
CA LEU A 463 26.18 7.54 -20.07
C LEU A 463 24.70 7.46 -20.41
N VAL A 464 24.41 7.34 -21.70
CA VAL A 464 23.04 7.25 -22.20
C VAL A 464 22.66 5.79 -22.38
N PHE A 465 21.58 5.38 -21.69
CA PHE A 465 21.07 4.02 -21.72
C PHE A 465 19.90 3.90 -22.67
N SER A 466 19.88 2.81 -23.41
CA SER A 466 18.72 2.37 -24.19
C SER A 466 18.65 0.85 -24.23
N ARG A 467 17.47 0.29 -23.93
CA ARG A 467 17.21 -1.16 -23.94
C ARG A 467 18.20 -1.98 -23.13
N GLY A 468 18.57 -1.46 -21.96
CA GLY A 468 19.47 -2.15 -21.04
C GLY A 468 20.97 -2.04 -21.37
N ARG A 469 21.35 -1.25 -22.38
CA ARG A 469 22.76 -1.07 -22.77
C ARG A 469 23.15 0.39 -22.78
N VAL A 470 24.41 0.66 -22.56
CA VAL A 470 25.01 2.00 -22.79
C VAL A 470 25.20 2.15 -24.28
N ILE A 471 24.52 3.12 -24.88
CA ILE A 471 24.55 3.39 -26.32
C ILE A 471 25.45 4.55 -26.70
N ARG A 472 25.70 5.49 -25.78
CA ARG A 472 26.53 6.66 -25.99
C ARG A 472 27.11 7.16 -24.68
N GLU A 473 28.31 7.71 -24.75
CA GLU A 473 28.95 8.48 -23.71
C GLU A 473 29.13 9.91 -24.18
N LEU A 474 28.70 10.88 -23.36
CA LEU A 474 28.80 12.31 -23.61
C LEU A 474 29.78 12.92 -22.62
N SER A 475 30.63 13.85 -23.05
CA SER A 475 31.60 14.53 -22.21
C SER A 475 31.80 16.00 -22.59
N GLY A 476 32.07 16.83 -21.60
CA GLY A 476 32.39 18.24 -21.80
C GLY A 476 31.27 19.00 -22.52
N ARG A 477 31.57 19.68 -23.65
CA ARG A 477 30.60 20.49 -24.40
C ARG A 477 29.52 19.69 -25.13
N GLU A 478 29.66 18.37 -25.20
CA GLU A 478 28.62 17.52 -25.79
C GLU A 478 27.44 17.25 -24.83
N ILE A 479 27.61 17.54 -23.55
CA ILE A 479 26.58 17.34 -22.54
C ILE A 479 25.61 18.52 -22.62
N THR A 480 24.56 18.37 -23.45
CA THR A 480 23.45 19.32 -23.58
C THR A 480 22.15 18.55 -23.44
N GLU A 481 21.09 19.22 -22.99
CA GLU A 481 19.75 18.62 -22.93
C GLU A 481 19.35 17.98 -24.27
N GLU A 482 19.54 18.72 -25.37
CA GLU A 482 19.22 18.26 -26.71
C GLU A 482 20.00 16.99 -27.11
N SER A 483 21.30 16.92 -26.79
CA SER A 483 22.16 15.76 -27.07
C SER A 483 21.73 14.54 -26.28
N ILE A 484 21.36 14.72 -25.01
CA ILE A 484 20.87 13.66 -24.15
C ILE A 484 19.54 13.13 -24.70
N VAL A 485 18.56 14.01 -24.93
CA VAL A 485 17.20 13.64 -25.39
C VAL A 485 17.22 13.03 -26.79
N SER A 486 17.97 13.62 -27.74
CA SER A 486 18.07 13.10 -29.11
C SER A 486 18.70 11.71 -29.16
N SER A 487 19.60 11.38 -28.23
CA SER A 487 20.18 10.04 -28.13
C SER A 487 19.15 8.96 -27.79
N PHE A 488 18.08 9.29 -27.03
CA PHE A 488 16.98 8.36 -26.76
C PHE A 488 16.06 8.16 -27.99
N LEU A 489 15.78 9.24 -28.73
CA LEU A 489 14.82 9.23 -29.83
C LEU A 489 15.34 8.47 -31.05
N ARG A 490 16.59 8.63 -31.41
CA ARG A 490 17.23 7.90 -32.52
C ARG A 490 17.21 6.38 -32.34
N SER A 491 17.24 5.90 -31.11
CA SER A 491 17.11 4.46 -30.83
C SER A 491 15.69 3.91 -31.06
N LYS A 492 14.64 4.75 -31.03
CA LYS A 492 13.26 4.35 -31.36
C LYS A 492 13.02 4.22 -32.87
N GLU A 493 13.60 5.06 -33.70
CA GLU A 493 13.42 5.04 -35.17
C GLU A 493 14.07 3.81 -35.82
N VAL A 494 15.25 3.39 -35.40
CA VAL A 494 15.93 2.17 -35.89
C VAL A 494 15.16 0.90 -35.53
N ALA A 495 14.26 0.94 -34.56
CA ALA A 495 13.47 -0.21 -34.09
C ALA A 495 12.12 -0.39 -34.80
N ALA A 496 11.63 0.63 -35.50
CA ALA A 496 10.40 0.52 -36.31
C ALA A 496 10.59 -0.36 -37.54
N THR A 497 11.85 -0.57 -37.98
CA THR A 497 12.22 -1.37 -39.16
C THR A 497 12.59 -2.82 -38.86
N ALA A 498 12.76 -3.21 -37.60
CA ALA A 498 13.07 -4.59 -37.22
C ALA A 498 11.95 -5.18 -36.34
N LYS A 499 10.83 -5.56 -36.99
CA LYS A 499 9.87 -6.52 -36.41
C LYS A 499 10.47 -7.91 -36.54
N GLU A 500 11.26 -8.35 -35.56
CA GLU A 500 11.45 -9.77 -35.32
C GLU A 500 10.35 -10.27 -34.38
N GLU A 501 9.52 -11.14 -34.91
CA GLU A 501 8.63 -12.01 -34.14
C GLU A 501 9.49 -12.83 -33.16
N VAL A 502 9.45 -12.49 -31.89
CA VAL A 502 9.96 -13.39 -30.87
C VAL A 502 8.92 -14.48 -30.67
N ASP A 503 9.13 -15.60 -31.36
CA ASP A 503 8.46 -16.87 -31.05
C ASP A 503 8.64 -17.17 -29.57
N ALA A 504 7.54 -17.11 -28.83
CA ALA A 504 7.52 -17.53 -27.43
C ALA A 504 7.83 -19.05 -27.40
N PRO A 505 8.85 -19.51 -26.66
CA PRO A 505 9.15 -20.92 -26.58
C PRO A 505 7.94 -21.66 -26.01
N ARG A 506 7.45 -22.68 -26.74
CA ARG A 506 6.44 -23.63 -26.25
C ARG A 506 6.97 -24.25 -24.95
N ALA A 507 6.44 -23.77 -23.84
CA ALA A 507 6.84 -24.24 -22.53
C ALA A 507 6.25 -25.63 -22.27
N ASP A 508 7.12 -26.62 -22.09
CA ASP A 508 6.79 -27.91 -21.49
C ASP A 508 6.21 -27.66 -20.09
N TRP A 509 4.91 -27.81 -19.97
CA TRP A 509 4.19 -27.44 -18.74
C TRP A 509 4.36 -28.44 -17.59
N TRP A 510 5.15 -29.46 -17.78
CA TRP A 510 5.54 -30.44 -16.73
C TRP A 510 6.91 -30.16 -16.09
N SER A 511 7.61 -29.09 -16.41
CA SER A 511 8.91 -28.79 -15.79
C SER A 511 8.75 -28.27 -14.35
N LEU A 512 9.66 -28.73 -13.44
CA LEU A 512 9.72 -28.27 -12.03
C LEU A 512 9.83 -26.73 -11.89
N ALA A 513 10.36 -26.06 -12.93
CA ALA A 513 10.42 -24.59 -12.98
C ALA A 513 9.03 -23.96 -13.19
N ASN A 514 8.15 -24.61 -13.96
CA ASN A 514 6.77 -24.16 -14.16
C ASN A 514 5.89 -24.48 -12.95
N LEU A 515 6.13 -25.59 -12.25
CA LEU A 515 5.48 -25.85 -10.95
C LEU A 515 5.91 -24.82 -9.90
N ARG A 516 7.16 -24.35 -9.90
CA ARG A 516 7.62 -23.24 -9.04
C ARG A 516 7.01 -21.89 -9.43
N LYS A 517 6.83 -21.61 -10.72
CA LYS A 517 6.13 -20.39 -11.21
C LYS A 517 4.63 -20.46 -10.91
N LEU A 518 3.99 -21.61 -11.03
CA LEU A 518 2.61 -21.85 -10.61
C LEU A 518 2.45 -21.70 -9.08
N ALA A 519 3.38 -22.20 -8.29
CA ALA A 519 3.37 -22.01 -6.84
C ALA A 519 3.61 -20.55 -6.44
N ALA A 520 4.49 -19.83 -7.14
CA ALA A 520 4.74 -18.41 -6.88
C ALA A 520 3.63 -17.47 -7.42
N GLY A 521 3.05 -17.77 -8.58
CA GLY A 521 1.92 -17.03 -9.15
C GLY A 521 0.56 -17.48 -8.60
N GLY A 522 0.41 -18.73 -8.22
CA GLY A 522 -0.83 -19.32 -7.68
C GLY A 522 -1.17 -18.81 -6.27
N SER A 523 -0.19 -18.34 -5.49
CA SER A 523 -0.44 -17.76 -4.17
C SER A 523 -1.26 -16.46 -4.20
N GLN A 524 -1.44 -15.85 -5.39
CA GLN A 524 -2.29 -14.67 -5.57
C GLN A 524 -3.74 -15.00 -5.98
N GLN A 525 -4.03 -16.23 -6.38
CA GLN A 525 -5.39 -16.63 -6.76
C GLN A 525 -6.17 -17.07 -5.52
N TRP A 526 -7.35 -16.48 -5.30
CA TRP A 526 -8.17 -16.68 -4.11
C TRP A 526 -8.62 -18.13 -3.88
N TRP A 527 -8.69 -18.97 -4.92
CA TRP A 527 -9.13 -20.36 -4.86
C TRP A 527 -8.03 -21.38 -4.50
N VAL A 528 -6.74 -21.00 -4.62
CA VAL A 528 -5.60 -21.91 -4.35
C VAL A 528 -5.55 -22.38 -2.89
N PRO A 529 -5.73 -21.49 -1.88
CA PRO A 529 -5.84 -21.92 -0.49
C PRO A 529 -7.01 -22.88 -0.25
N LEU A 530 -8.15 -22.64 -0.92
CA LEU A 530 -9.35 -23.48 -0.83
C LEU A 530 -9.06 -24.91 -1.32
N LEU A 531 -8.43 -25.04 -2.51
CA LEU A 531 -8.10 -26.34 -3.08
C LEU A 531 -7.10 -27.10 -2.19
N PHE A 532 -6.07 -26.40 -1.68
CA PHE A 532 -5.10 -26.98 -0.77
C PHE A 532 -5.77 -27.52 0.50
N LEU A 533 -6.65 -26.73 1.11
CA LEU A 533 -7.37 -27.12 2.32
C LEU A 533 -8.34 -28.26 2.07
N LEU A 534 -9.03 -28.26 0.92
CA LEU A 534 -9.92 -29.36 0.52
C LEU A 534 -9.13 -30.68 0.39
N VAL A 535 -7.99 -30.65 -0.32
CA VAL A 535 -7.12 -31.83 -0.47
C VAL A 535 -6.61 -32.30 0.89
N LEU A 536 -6.19 -31.40 1.76
CA LEU A 536 -5.74 -31.73 3.12
C LEU A 536 -6.88 -32.36 3.97
N THR A 537 -8.08 -31.80 3.89
CA THR A 537 -9.27 -32.32 4.60
C THR A 537 -9.61 -33.74 4.14
N VAL A 538 -9.58 -33.97 2.82
CA VAL A 538 -9.81 -35.31 2.25
C VAL A 538 -8.71 -36.29 2.68
N ALA A 539 -7.45 -35.87 2.63
CA ALA A 539 -6.31 -36.74 3.04
C ALA A 539 -6.39 -37.16 4.52
N VAL A 540 -6.72 -36.21 5.41
CA VAL A 540 -6.93 -36.46 6.84
C VAL A 540 -8.13 -37.37 7.09
N GLY A 541 -9.24 -37.16 6.33
CA GLY A 541 -10.42 -38.03 6.38
C GLY A 541 -10.11 -39.47 5.91
N CYS A 542 -9.37 -39.62 4.82
CA CYS A 542 -8.90 -40.93 4.37
C CYS A 542 -8.02 -41.60 5.42
N TYR A 543 -7.06 -40.89 6.00
CA TYR A 543 -6.24 -41.44 7.10
C TYR A 543 -7.12 -41.92 8.27
N ALA A 544 -8.08 -41.13 8.70
CA ALA A 544 -9.00 -41.50 9.78
C ALA A 544 -9.81 -42.77 9.47
N SER A 545 -10.30 -42.88 8.23
CA SER A 545 -11.04 -44.03 7.72
C SER A 545 -10.21 -45.34 7.75
N PHE A 546 -8.90 -45.25 7.52
CA PHE A 546 -7.98 -46.42 7.65
C PHE A 546 -7.68 -46.79 9.10
N ARG A 547 -7.87 -45.86 10.03
CA ARG A 547 -7.51 -46.05 11.46
C ARG A 547 -8.67 -46.53 12.32
N THR A 548 -9.90 -46.22 11.95
CA THR A 548 -11.12 -46.56 12.73
C THR A 548 -12.35 -46.73 11.84
N ASP A 549 -13.05 -47.84 12.01
CA ASP A 549 -14.31 -48.10 11.30
C ASP A 549 -15.45 -47.19 11.73
N ALA A 550 -15.33 -46.57 12.89
CA ALA A 550 -16.32 -45.63 13.42
C ALA A 550 -16.35 -44.30 12.67
N PHE A 551 -15.29 -43.96 11.93
CA PHE A 551 -15.14 -42.65 11.29
C PHE A 551 -16.22 -42.40 10.23
N LEU A 552 -16.49 -43.33 9.31
CA LEU A 552 -17.49 -43.21 8.22
C LEU A 552 -18.93 -43.57 8.62
N THR A 553 -19.22 -43.78 9.90
CA THR A 553 -20.58 -44.04 10.35
C THR A 553 -21.44 -42.80 10.20
N ALA A 554 -22.75 -43.00 9.84
CA ALA A 554 -23.72 -41.91 9.71
C ALA A 554 -23.81 -41.05 10.98
N LEU A 555 -23.65 -41.68 12.15
CA LEU A 555 -23.67 -41.01 13.44
C LEU A 555 -22.46 -40.06 13.58
N ASN A 556 -21.27 -40.51 13.27
CA ASN A 556 -20.06 -39.72 13.40
C ASN A 556 -20.02 -38.56 12.37
N ILE A 557 -20.46 -38.80 11.12
CA ILE A 557 -20.57 -37.73 10.13
C ILE A 557 -21.56 -36.65 10.61
N LYS A 558 -22.70 -37.06 11.19
CA LYS A 558 -23.67 -36.14 11.79
C LYS A 558 -22.97 -35.26 12.87
N HIS A 559 -22.22 -35.87 13.78
CA HIS A 559 -21.53 -35.13 14.83
C HIS A 559 -20.46 -34.15 14.29
N ILE A 560 -19.70 -34.54 13.29
CA ILE A 560 -18.72 -33.63 12.65
C ILE A 560 -19.44 -32.41 12.06
N LEU A 561 -20.56 -32.63 11.32
CA LEU A 561 -21.32 -31.56 10.67
C LEU A 561 -22.00 -30.63 11.66
N LEU A 562 -22.55 -31.18 12.77
CA LEU A 562 -23.15 -30.37 13.85
C LEU A 562 -22.09 -29.50 14.55
N ALA A 563 -20.95 -30.09 14.95
CA ALA A 563 -19.86 -29.35 15.57
C ALA A 563 -19.21 -28.31 14.63
N THR A 564 -19.31 -28.52 13.30
CA THR A 564 -18.83 -27.54 12.31
C THR A 564 -19.71 -26.30 12.26
N ALA A 565 -20.99 -26.40 12.52
CA ALA A 565 -21.95 -25.32 12.36
C ALA A 565 -21.62 -24.07 13.20
N PRO A 566 -21.46 -24.13 14.53
CA PRO A 566 -21.12 -22.97 15.34
C PRO A 566 -19.74 -22.42 15.00
N LEU A 567 -18.75 -23.30 14.75
CA LEU A 567 -17.39 -22.85 14.39
C LEU A 567 -17.36 -22.16 13.03
N ALA A 568 -18.11 -22.63 12.05
CA ALA A 568 -18.19 -22.00 10.74
C ALA A 568 -18.82 -20.60 10.82
N LEU A 569 -19.91 -20.44 11.58
CA LEU A 569 -20.55 -19.14 11.77
C LEU A 569 -19.61 -18.15 12.45
N VAL A 570 -18.96 -18.52 13.56
CA VAL A 570 -18.03 -17.61 14.24
C VAL A 570 -16.80 -17.33 13.38
N THR A 571 -16.36 -18.26 12.54
CA THR A 571 -15.31 -18.04 11.53
C THR A 571 -15.73 -17.02 10.49
N MET A 572 -16.99 -17.07 10.02
CA MET A 572 -17.56 -16.03 9.13
C MET A 572 -17.70 -14.68 9.83
N ALA A 573 -18.04 -14.67 11.12
CA ALA A 573 -18.04 -13.46 11.95
C ALA A 573 -16.66 -12.81 11.96
N GLN A 574 -15.66 -13.57 12.33
CA GLN A 574 -14.25 -13.14 12.38
C GLN A 574 -13.73 -12.68 11.02
N PHE A 575 -14.13 -13.35 9.94
CA PHE A 575 -13.74 -13.00 8.58
C PHE A 575 -14.16 -11.57 8.19
N ASN A 576 -15.34 -11.10 8.59
CA ASN A 576 -15.77 -9.71 8.30
C ASN A 576 -14.82 -8.68 8.90
N VAL A 577 -14.33 -8.90 10.11
CA VAL A 577 -13.44 -7.97 10.81
C VAL A 577 -12.00 -8.09 10.28
N LEU A 578 -11.52 -9.30 9.98
CA LEU A 578 -10.23 -9.53 9.32
C LEU A 578 -10.14 -8.80 7.98
N MET A 579 -11.23 -8.76 7.20
CA MET A 579 -11.28 -8.06 5.93
C MET A 579 -10.93 -6.57 6.04
N VAL A 580 -11.19 -5.91 7.17
CA VAL A 580 -10.83 -4.50 7.44
C VAL A 580 -9.59 -4.37 8.33
N ARG A 581 -8.70 -5.37 8.37
CA ARG A 581 -7.48 -5.41 9.20
C ARG A 581 -7.73 -5.36 10.71
N GLY A 582 -8.93 -5.72 11.15
CA GLY A 582 -9.31 -5.80 12.56
C GLY A 582 -9.28 -7.23 13.08
N PHE A 583 -9.37 -7.36 14.40
CA PHE A 583 -9.60 -8.61 15.11
C PHE A 583 -10.75 -8.43 16.09
N ASP A 584 -11.64 -9.43 16.20
CA ASP A 584 -12.72 -9.43 17.19
C ASP A 584 -12.57 -10.61 18.16
N VAL A 585 -11.89 -10.35 19.26
CA VAL A 585 -11.66 -11.35 20.31
C VAL A 585 -12.92 -11.54 21.17
N SER A 586 -13.89 -10.62 21.11
CA SER A 586 -15.12 -10.65 21.93
C SER A 586 -16.17 -11.67 21.47
N VAL A 587 -16.02 -12.25 20.26
CA VAL A 587 -17.01 -13.19 19.66
C VAL A 587 -17.31 -14.39 20.59
N GLY A 588 -16.30 -14.93 21.28
CA GLY A 588 -16.49 -16.04 22.21
C GLY A 588 -17.33 -15.66 23.44
N ALA A 589 -17.11 -14.47 23.98
CA ALA A 589 -17.92 -13.97 25.09
C ALA A 589 -19.38 -13.71 24.67
N VAL A 590 -19.58 -13.20 23.42
CA VAL A 590 -20.93 -13.02 22.85
C VAL A 590 -21.65 -14.38 22.73
N ILE A 591 -20.95 -15.42 22.26
CA ILE A 591 -21.50 -16.80 22.24
C ILE A 591 -21.91 -17.23 23.63
N SER A 592 -21.01 -17.10 24.63
CA SER A 592 -21.28 -17.48 26.01
C SER A 592 -22.49 -16.74 26.58
N LEU A 593 -22.55 -15.42 26.39
CA LEU A 593 -23.67 -14.60 26.86
C LEU A 593 -24.99 -14.98 26.17
N THR A 594 -24.95 -15.30 24.87
CA THR A 594 -26.13 -15.80 24.13
C THR A 594 -26.66 -17.10 24.73
N VAL A 595 -25.79 -18.07 25.05
CA VAL A 595 -26.16 -19.33 25.70
C VAL A 595 -26.77 -19.09 27.09
N VAL A 596 -26.19 -18.18 27.85
CA VAL A 596 -26.69 -17.81 29.20
C VAL A 596 -28.06 -17.13 29.10
N ILE A 597 -28.22 -16.12 28.23
CA ILE A 597 -29.53 -15.44 28.02
C ILE A 597 -30.58 -16.47 27.52
N GLY A 598 -30.19 -17.35 26.58
CA GLY A 598 -31.03 -18.42 26.09
C GLY A 598 -31.57 -19.30 27.22
N SER A 599 -30.72 -19.66 28.21
CA SER A 599 -31.16 -20.48 29.34
C SER A 599 -32.16 -19.81 30.31
N PHE A 600 -32.38 -18.49 30.18
CA PHE A 600 -33.43 -17.77 30.91
C PHE A 600 -34.71 -17.56 30.07
N LEU A 601 -34.53 -17.20 28.79
CA LEU A 601 -35.60 -16.72 27.94
C LEU A 601 -36.07 -17.76 26.91
N MET A 602 -35.38 -18.89 26.81
CA MET A 602 -35.71 -20.01 25.89
C MET A 602 -35.76 -21.32 26.68
N ALA A 603 -36.23 -21.28 27.96
CA ALA A 603 -36.38 -22.46 28.80
C ALA A 603 -37.60 -23.30 28.39
N GLU A 604 -37.63 -24.57 28.83
CA GLU A 604 -38.62 -25.60 28.41
C GLU A 604 -40.09 -25.24 28.69
N ASP A 605 -40.31 -24.52 29.80
CA ASP A 605 -41.68 -24.15 30.22
C ASP A 605 -42.23 -22.88 29.56
N LEU A 606 -41.54 -22.31 28.59
CA LEU A 606 -41.88 -21.02 28.00
C LEU A 606 -42.64 -21.18 26.66
N SER A 607 -43.57 -20.27 26.40
CA SER A 607 -44.31 -20.25 25.13
C SER A 607 -43.39 -19.89 23.97
N THR A 608 -43.70 -20.36 22.76
CA THR A 608 -42.95 -20.05 21.52
C THR A 608 -42.74 -18.54 21.32
N GLY A 609 -43.70 -17.70 21.73
CA GLY A 609 -43.56 -16.23 21.67
C GLY A 609 -42.45 -15.67 22.59
N LEU A 610 -42.26 -16.27 23.77
CA LEU A 610 -41.17 -15.91 24.70
C LEU A 610 -39.85 -16.40 24.17
N ILE A 611 -39.76 -17.58 23.55
CA ILE A 611 -38.55 -18.09 22.90
C ILE A 611 -38.09 -17.14 21.78
N LEU A 612 -39.01 -16.67 20.93
CA LEU A 612 -38.73 -15.69 19.90
C LEU A 612 -38.28 -14.34 20.47
N SER A 613 -38.90 -13.88 21.55
CA SER A 613 -38.48 -12.65 22.23
C SER A 613 -37.08 -12.78 22.84
N GLY A 614 -36.75 -13.96 23.38
CA GLY A 614 -35.39 -14.26 23.85
C GLY A 614 -34.35 -14.20 22.74
N ALA A 615 -34.67 -14.74 21.55
CA ALA A 615 -33.80 -14.64 20.38
C ALA A 615 -33.59 -13.19 19.94
N LEU A 616 -34.62 -12.35 19.97
CA LEU A 616 -34.54 -10.92 19.67
C LEU A 616 -33.65 -10.16 20.70
N VAL A 617 -33.80 -10.50 22.00
CA VAL A 617 -32.93 -9.92 23.05
C VAL A 617 -31.46 -10.27 22.80
N CYS A 618 -31.15 -11.53 22.50
CA CYS A 618 -29.78 -11.94 22.15
C CYS A 618 -29.24 -11.17 20.94
N LEU A 619 -30.05 -11.01 19.89
CA LEU A 619 -29.65 -10.23 18.71
C LEU A 619 -29.43 -8.73 19.06
N ALA A 620 -30.29 -8.14 19.88
CA ALA A 620 -30.13 -6.77 20.35
C ALA A 620 -28.82 -6.58 21.14
N VAL A 621 -28.47 -7.52 22.01
CA VAL A 621 -27.18 -7.52 22.72
C VAL A 621 -26.01 -7.61 21.73
N GLY A 622 -26.10 -8.49 20.74
CA GLY A 622 -25.07 -8.58 19.68
C GLY A 622 -24.91 -7.27 18.91
N VAL A 623 -26.02 -6.61 18.56
CA VAL A 623 -25.99 -5.28 17.90
C VAL A 623 -25.31 -4.25 18.79
N ILE A 624 -25.60 -4.19 20.07
CA ILE A 624 -25.02 -3.25 21.03
C ILE A 624 -23.50 -3.49 21.13
N VAL A 625 -23.07 -4.75 21.30
CA VAL A 625 -21.63 -5.10 21.40
C VAL A 625 -20.91 -4.75 20.10
N GLY A 626 -21.47 -5.12 18.94
CA GLY A 626 -20.85 -4.86 17.64
C GLY A 626 -20.72 -3.37 17.32
N LEU A 627 -21.76 -2.57 17.59
CA LEU A 627 -21.72 -1.11 17.43
C LEU A 627 -20.72 -0.46 18.42
N SER A 628 -20.66 -0.94 19.65
CA SER A 628 -19.70 -0.44 20.66
C SER A 628 -18.28 -0.72 20.24
N ASN A 629 -17.95 -1.95 19.82
CA ASN A 629 -16.63 -2.31 19.30
C ASN A 629 -16.25 -1.45 18.09
N GLY A 630 -17.15 -1.34 17.12
CA GLY A 630 -16.92 -0.52 15.92
C GLY A 630 -16.70 0.95 16.25
N ALA A 631 -17.49 1.53 17.18
CA ALA A 631 -17.37 2.92 17.60
C ALA A 631 -16.06 3.19 18.34
N LEU A 632 -15.66 2.33 19.29
CA LEU A 632 -14.41 2.47 20.03
C LEU A 632 -13.19 2.38 19.11
N VAL A 633 -13.21 1.45 18.17
CA VAL A 633 -12.13 1.30 17.19
C VAL A 633 -12.06 2.48 16.22
N ARG A 634 -13.22 2.95 15.72
CA ARG A 634 -13.23 3.92 14.63
C ARG A 634 -13.24 5.37 15.07
N TYR A 635 -14.08 5.73 16.07
CA TYR A 635 -14.23 7.11 16.49
C TYR A 635 -13.31 7.48 17.67
N VAL A 636 -13.04 6.51 18.57
CA VAL A 636 -12.10 6.73 19.67
C VAL A 636 -10.65 6.43 19.23
N GLY A 637 -10.45 5.60 18.19
CA GLY A 637 -9.15 5.30 17.64
C GLY A 637 -8.36 4.24 18.41
N ILE A 638 -9.03 3.43 19.25
CA ILE A 638 -8.38 2.36 20.01
C ILE A 638 -8.12 1.16 19.09
N ASN A 639 -6.95 0.53 19.24
CA ASN A 639 -6.62 -0.69 18.51
C ASN A 639 -7.71 -1.77 18.68
N SER A 640 -8.09 -2.44 17.58
CA SER A 640 -9.18 -3.42 17.56
C SER A 640 -8.97 -4.58 18.53
N VAL A 641 -7.74 -5.08 18.68
CA VAL A 641 -7.42 -6.17 19.60
C VAL A 641 -7.64 -5.73 21.04
N ILE A 642 -7.14 -4.54 21.42
CA ILE A 642 -7.29 -4.00 22.79
C ILE A 642 -8.77 -3.77 23.11
N THR A 643 -9.51 -3.15 22.17
CA THR A 643 -10.95 -2.88 22.31
C THR A 643 -11.72 -4.18 22.55
N THR A 644 -11.50 -5.19 21.71
CA THR A 644 -12.29 -6.43 21.75
C THR A 644 -11.87 -7.36 22.89
N ILE A 645 -10.63 -7.29 23.38
CA ILE A 645 -10.22 -7.96 24.63
C ILE A 645 -10.91 -7.30 25.85
N ALA A 646 -10.96 -5.97 25.88
CA ALA A 646 -11.71 -5.28 26.96
C ALA A 646 -13.19 -5.63 26.91
N MET A 647 -13.80 -5.62 25.73
CA MET A 647 -15.20 -6.02 25.55
C MET A 647 -15.43 -7.50 25.88
N LEU A 648 -14.50 -8.40 25.52
CA LEU A 648 -14.55 -9.81 25.97
C LEU A 648 -14.66 -9.88 27.49
N SER A 649 -13.85 -9.14 28.23
CA SER A 649 -13.87 -9.16 29.71
C SER A 649 -15.20 -8.64 30.26
N VAL A 650 -15.76 -7.57 29.68
CA VAL A 650 -17.07 -7.01 30.08
C VAL A 650 -18.21 -8.01 29.82
N VAL A 651 -18.30 -8.51 28.57
CA VAL A 651 -19.38 -9.42 28.15
C VAL A 651 -19.29 -10.77 28.88
N GLN A 652 -18.06 -11.28 29.06
CA GLN A 652 -17.82 -12.51 29.83
C GLN A 652 -18.16 -12.32 31.31
N GLY A 653 -17.84 -11.15 31.88
CA GLY A 653 -18.22 -10.78 33.23
C GLY A 653 -19.74 -10.74 33.42
N ILE A 654 -20.48 -10.19 32.45
CA ILE A 654 -21.95 -10.20 32.46
C ILE A 654 -22.49 -11.63 32.39
N ALA A 655 -21.92 -12.50 31.55
CA ALA A 655 -22.35 -13.90 31.44
C ALA A 655 -22.16 -14.64 32.77
N LEU A 656 -21.02 -14.46 33.44
CA LEU A 656 -20.72 -15.03 34.74
C LEU A 656 -21.56 -14.44 35.88
N TYR A 657 -21.88 -13.14 35.81
CA TYR A 657 -22.75 -12.49 36.80
C TYR A 657 -24.18 -13.03 36.71
N LEU A 658 -24.70 -13.23 35.51
CA LEU A 658 -26.02 -13.81 35.30
C LEU A 658 -26.09 -15.30 35.67
N ARG A 659 -25.02 -16.06 35.34
CA ARG A 659 -24.90 -17.49 35.68
C ARG A 659 -23.46 -17.81 36.09
N PRO A 660 -23.18 -17.92 37.39
CA PRO A 660 -21.83 -18.27 37.90
C PRO A 660 -21.38 -19.69 37.55
N SER A 661 -22.33 -20.61 37.37
CA SER A 661 -22.10 -22.02 37.05
C SER A 661 -23.12 -22.51 36.01
N PRO A 662 -22.84 -23.60 35.26
CA PRO A 662 -23.78 -24.18 34.30
C PRO A 662 -25.11 -24.54 34.97
N PHE A 663 -26.20 -23.96 34.51
CA PHE A 663 -27.56 -24.17 35.01
C PHE A 663 -28.64 -23.70 34.01
N GLY A 664 -29.90 -24.19 34.17
CA GLY A 664 -31.03 -23.86 33.35
C GLY A 664 -31.06 -24.61 32.02
N VAL A 665 -32.17 -25.33 31.78
CA VAL A 665 -32.36 -26.17 30.59
C VAL A 665 -32.95 -25.33 29.46
N ILE A 666 -32.46 -25.51 28.24
CA ILE A 666 -33.00 -24.90 27.03
C ILE A 666 -34.08 -25.79 26.44
N SER A 667 -35.17 -25.21 25.92
CA SER A 667 -36.33 -25.90 25.35
C SER A 667 -35.93 -26.97 24.32
N GLU A 668 -36.53 -28.15 24.44
CA GLU A 668 -36.34 -29.24 23.46
C GLU A 668 -36.81 -28.80 22.04
N ASP A 669 -37.90 -28.04 21.93
CA ASP A 669 -38.37 -27.52 20.66
C ASP A 669 -37.32 -26.63 19.97
N PHE A 670 -36.60 -25.81 20.74
CA PHE A 670 -35.50 -25.01 20.24
C PHE A 670 -34.33 -25.87 19.78
N ILE A 671 -33.99 -26.89 20.55
CA ILE A 671 -32.88 -27.82 20.23
C ILE A 671 -33.24 -28.60 18.95
N ASP A 672 -34.43 -29.14 18.86
CA ASP A 672 -34.92 -29.93 17.70
C ASP A 672 -34.93 -29.09 16.41
N PHE A 673 -35.33 -27.83 16.51
CA PHE A 673 -35.29 -26.90 15.36
C PHE A 673 -33.91 -26.82 14.76
N PHE A 674 -32.86 -26.57 15.57
CA PHE A 674 -31.47 -26.45 15.09
C PHE A 674 -30.83 -27.79 14.70
N GLN A 675 -31.31 -28.92 15.27
CA GLN A 675 -30.82 -30.26 14.99
C GLN A 675 -31.64 -31.02 13.91
N THR A 676 -32.66 -30.35 13.32
CA THR A 676 -33.44 -30.90 12.18
C THR A 676 -32.50 -31.39 11.07
N ARG A 677 -32.83 -32.57 10.50
CA ARG A 677 -31.99 -33.28 9.55
C ARG A 677 -32.70 -33.82 8.34
N ILE A 678 -31.98 -33.94 7.23
CA ILE A 678 -32.41 -34.66 6.02
C ILE A 678 -31.49 -35.86 5.89
N GLY A 679 -32.00 -37.05 6.19
CA GLY A 679 -31.20 -38.26 6.30
C GLY A 679 -30.21 -38.16 7.48
N PHE A 680 -28.90 -38.24 7.21
CA PHE A 680 -27.87 -38.12 8.21
C PHE A 680 -27.22 -36.69 8.26
N VAL A 681 -27.60 -35.81 7.33
CA VAL A 681 -27.00 -34.44 7.23
C VAL A 681 -27.94 -33.46 7.94
N PRO A 682 -27.42 -32.62 8.88
CA PRO A 682 -28.19 -31.55 9.49
C PRO A 682 -28.58 -30.49 8.46
N VAL A 683 -29.81 -30.00 8.54
CA VAL A 683 -30.29 -28.90 7.67
C VAL A 683 -29.45 -27.65 7.86
N SER A 684 -28.99 -27.39 9.07
CA SER A 684 -28.14 -26.30 9.44
C SER A 684 -26.86 -26.22 8.59
N PHE A 685 -26.24 -27.37 8.24
CA PHE A 685 -25.07 -27.41 7.38
C PHE A 685 -25.35 -26.86 5.97
N PHE A 686 -26.49 -27.23 5.37
CA PHE A 686 -26.88 -26.69 4.06
C PHE A 686 -27.13 -25.19 4.11
N VAL A 687 -27.78 -24.70 5.18
CA VAL A 687 -28.05 -23.28 5.38
C VAL A 687 -26.72 -22.49 5.50
N ILE A 688 -25.76 -22.98 6.28
CA ILE A 688 -24.47 -22.35 6.46
C ILE A 688 -23.65 -22.41 5.17
N LEU A 689 -23.67 -23.51 4.44
CA LEU A 689 -23.04 -23.62 3.12
C LEU A 689 -23.63 -22.60 2.14
N ALA A 690 -24.97 -22.52 2.09
CA ALA A 690 -25.65 -21.52 1.26
C ALA A 690 -25.27 -20.08 1.66
N ALA A 691 -25.20 -19.79 2.98
CA ALA A 691 -24.76 -18.51 3.50
C ALA A 691 -23.30 -18.19 3.14
N ALA A 692 -22.38 -19.18 3.19
CA ALA A 692 -20.98 -19.02 2.79
C ALA A 692 -20.85 -18.70 1.30
N VAL A 693 -21.57 -19.45 0.44
CA VAL A 693 -21.59 -19.20 -1.00
C VAL A 693 -22.21 -17.83 -1.31
N ALA A 694 -23.31 -17.48 -0.67
CA ALA A 694 -23.93 -16.16 -0.81
C ALA A 694 -23.00 -15.03 -0.33
N GLY A 695 -22.25 -15.28 0.76
CA GLY A 695 -21.23 -14.37 1.28
C GLY A 695 -20.10 -14.12 0.26
N ASP A 696 -19.60 -15.17 -0.39
CA ASP A 696 -18.58 -15.01 -1.43
C ASP A 696 -19.14 -14.33 -2.68
N LEU A 697 -20.36 -14.66 -3.10
CA LEU A 697 -21.02 -13.95 -4.20
C LEU A 697 -21.20 -12.47 -3.87
N TRP A 698 -21.62 -12.15 -2.65
CA TRP A 698 -21.70 -10.77 -2.20
C TRP A 698 -20.32 -10.08 -2.19
N LEU A 699 -19.28 -10.74 -1.66
CA LEU A 699 -17.92 -10.18 -1.54
C LEU A 699 -17.32 -9.87 -2.91
N TYR A 700 -17.47 -10.77 -3.90
CA TYR A 700 -16.81 -10.69 -5.20
C TYR A 700 -17.72 -10.18 -6.33
N ARG A 701 -19.04 -10.14 -6.13
CA ARG A 701 -20.03 -9.78 -7.17
C ARG A 701 -20.80 -8.51 -6.87
N THR A 702 -20.57 -7.84 -5.72
CA THR A 702 -21.28 -6.61 -5.37
C THR A 702 -20.33 -5.45 -5.11
N ARG A 703 -20.85 -4.21 -5.31
CA ARG A 703 -20.11 -2.97 -4.95
C ARG A 703 -19.80 -2.90 -3.46
N SER A 704 -20.69 -3.42 -2.60
CA SER A 704 -20.49 -3.40 -1.15
C SER A 704 -19.33 -4.30 -0.74
N GLY A 705 -19.23 -5.51 -1.32
CA GLY A 705 -18.08 -6.39 -1.13
C GLY A 705 -16.77 -5.79 -1.68
N LEU A 706 -16.84 -5.14 -2.86
CA LEU A 706 -15.68 -4.44 -3.41
C LEU A 706 -15.18 -3.32 -2.49
N LYS A 707 -16.08 -2.51 -1.90
CA LYS A 707 -15.73 -1.47 -0.92
C LYS A 707 -15.06 -2.06 0.32
N LEU A 708 -15.57 -3.18 0.84
CA LEU A 708 -14.98 -3.90 1.97
C LEU A 708 -13.53 -4.34 1.67
N ARG A 709 -13.31 -4.97 0.51
CA ARG A 709 -11.98 -5.39 0.05
C ARG A 709 -11.04 -4.21 -0.15
N ALA A 710 -11.50 -3.13 -0.77
CA ALA A 710 -10.70 -1.92 -1.02
C ALA A 710 -10.23 -1.26 0.29
N VAL A 711 -11.11 -1.13 1.29
CA VAL A 711 -10.76 -0.63 2.62
C VAL A 711 -9.70 -1.53 3.27
N GLY A 712 -9.86 -2.84 3.16
CA GLY A 712 -8.89 -3.80 3.68
C GLY A 712 -7.52 -3.73 3.00
N PHE A 713 -7.45 -3.47 1.69
CA PHE A 713 -6.19 -3.35 0.97
C PHE A 713 -5.49 -2.00 1.21
N ARG A 714 -6.21 -0.90 1.08
CA ARG A 714 -5.66 0.45 1.22
C ARG A 714 -6.74 1.45 1.62
N GLU A 715 -6.83 1.72 2.92
CA GLU A 715 -7.89 2.58 3.49
C GLU A 715 -7.89 3.98 2.88
N GLU A 716 -6.70 4.60 2.76
CA GLU A 716 -6.55 5.95 2.21
C GLU A 716 -7.00 6.02 0.74
N ALA A 717 -6.61 5.04 -0.09
CA ALA A 717 -7.08 4.97 -1.47
C ALA A 717 -8.60 4.78 -1.55
N ALA A 718 -9.18 3.94 -0.70
CA ALA A 718 -10.64 3.76 -0.63
C ALA A 718 -11.35 5.06 -0.25
N LYS A 719 -10.83 5.83 0.73
CA LYS A 719 -11.36 7.13 1.15
C LYS A 719 -11.31 8.15 0.01
N ARG A 720 -10.17 8.28 -0.69
CA ARG A 720 -10.01 9.16 -1.86
C ARG A 720 -10.99 8.80 -3.00
N ASN A 721 -11.40 7.54 -3.08
CA ASN A 721 -12.44 7.06 -3.99
C ASN A 721 -13.88 7.28 -3.50
N GLY A 722 -14.10 8.01 -2.40
CA GLY A 722 -15.43 8.31 -1.86
C GLY A 722 -16.08 7.14 -1.12
N VAL A 723 -15.30 6.14 -0.67
CA VAL A 723 -15.79 5.09 0.19
C VAL A 723 -15.90 5.62 1.62
N ARG A 724 -17.07 5.50 2.23
CA ARG A 724 -17.28 5.84 3.65
C ARG A 724 -16.64 4.76 4.53
N VAL A 725 -15.34 4.91 4.78
CA VAL A 725 -14.51 3.95 5.50
C VAL A 725 -15.07 3.64 6.87
N ASP A 726 -15.54 4.68 7.61
CA ASP A 726 -16.11 4.53 8.94
C ASP A 726 -17.32 3.59 8.95
N PHE A 727 -18.22 3.75 7.98
CA PHE A 727 -19.39 2.88 7.83
C PHE A 727 -19.00 1.43 7.51
N VAL A 728 -17.96 1.23 6.72
CA VAL A 728 -17.47 -0.12 6.38
C VAL A 728 -16.93 -0.83 7.62
N HIS A 729 -16.13 -0.14 8.45
CA HIS A 729 -15.64 -0.69 9.72
C HIS A 729 -16.78 -0.98 10.70
N MET A 730 -17.70 -0.01 10.92
CA MET A 730 -18.85 -0.19 11.80
C MET A 730 -19.68 -1.41 11.39
N ARG A 731 -19.96 -1.55 10.10
CA ARG A 731 -20.71 -2.70 9.56
C ARG A 731 -19.96 -4.02 9.77
N ALA A 732 -18.63 -4.06 9.65
CA ALA A 732 -17.84 -5.27 9.83
C ALA A 732 -17.96 -5.79 11.27
N PHE A 733 -17.81 -4.93 12.29
CA PHE A 733 -17.97 -5.30 13.70
C PHE A 733 -19.42 -5.65 14.05
N LEU A 734 -20.39 -4.92 13.50
CA LEU A 734 -21.80 -5.22 13.70
C LEU A 734 -22.16 -6.62 13.17
N LEU A 735 -21.76 -6.94 11.94
CA LEU A 735 -22.01 -8.25 11.35
C LEU A 735 -21.28 -9.36 12.11
N SER A 736 -20.06 -9.11 12.59
CA SER A 736 -19.32 -10.04 13.42
C SER A 736 -20.12 -10.42 14.66
N ALA A 737 -20.56 -9.45 15.44
CA ALA A 737 -21.29 -9.71 16.68
C ALA A 737 -22.67 -10.39 16.43
N VAL A 738 -23.41 -9.97 15.40
CA VAL A 738 -24.70 -10.58 15.05
C VAL A 738 -24.51 -12.06 14.63
N ILE A 739 -23.50 -12.35 13.80
CA ILE A 739 -23.21 -13.74 13.40
C ILE A 739 -22.70 -14.56 14.59
N ALA A 740 -21.98 -13.95 15.54
CA ALA A 740 -21.56 -14.61 16.78
C ALA A 740 -22.77 -15.00 17.65
N VAL A 741 -23.83 -14.18 17.71
CA VAL A 741 -25.09 -14.55 18.36
C VAL A 741 -25.72 -15.75 17.68
N LEU A 742 -25.78 -15.76 16.33
CA LEU A 742 -26.30 -16.92 15.58
C LEU A 742 -25.47 -18.19 15.88
N SER A 743 -24.16 -18.08 15.96
CA SER A 743 -23.29 -19.18 16.42
C SER A 743 -23.66 -19.61 17.85
N GLY A 744 -23.96 -18.66 18.73
CA GLY A 744 -24.39 -18.91 20.11
C GLY A 744 -25.68 -19.72 20.20
N PHE A 745 -26.62 -19.53 19.28
CA PHE A 745 -27.84 -20.37 19.22
C PHE A 745 -27.53 -21.83 18.87
N PHE A 746 -26.60 -22.08 17.95
CA PHE A 746 -26.14 -23.45 17.65
C PHE A 746 -25.44 -24.07 18.85
N VAL A 747 -24.58 -23.33 19.54
CA VAL A 747 -23.92 -23.80 20.79
C VAL A 747 -24.96 -24.09 21.87
N ALA A 748 -25.98 -23.24 22.01
CA ALA A 748 -27.08 -23.41 22.93
C ALA A 748 -27.86 -24.71 22.65
N SER A 749 -28.12 -25.02 21.36
CA SER A 749 -28.79 -26.27 20.97
C SER A 749 -27.91 -27.53 21.14
N GLU A 750 -26.60 -27.39 21.12
CA GLU A 750 -25.67 -28.50 21.30
C GLU A 750 -25.47 -28.84 22.79
N VAL A 751 -25.36 -27.81 23.63
CA VAL A 751 -25.10 -27.96 25.07
C VAL A 751 -26.37 -28.17 25.91
N GLY A 752 -27.47 -27.57 25.50
CA GLY A 752 -28.78 -27.68 26.15
C GLY A 752 -28.88 -27.01 27.53
N VAL A 753 -27.79 -26.41 28.04
CA VAL A 753 -27.69 -25.81 29.37
C VAL A 753 -26.94 -24.48 29.31
N GLY A 754 -27.41 -23.50 30.09
CA GLY A 754 -26.77 -22.19 30.22
C GLY A 754 -25.34 -22.25 30.80
N THR A 755 -24.32 -22.25 29.94
CA THR A 755 -22.91 -22.41 30.30
C THR A 755 -22.15 -21.10 30.03
N PRO A 756 -21.66 -20.39 31.07
CA PRO A 756 -21.15 -19.02 30.91
C PRO A 756 -19.79 -18.90 30.22
N ILE A 757 -19.01 -19.96 30.09
CA ILE A 757 -17.63 -19.92 29.54
C ILE A 757 -17.47 -20.73 28.26
N ILE A 758 -18.54 -21.31 27.73
CA ILE A 758 -18.49 -22.28 26.62
C ILE A 758 -17.90 -21.66 25.34
N GLY A 759 -18.15 -20.39 25.09
CA GLY A 759 -17.70 -19.68 23.88
C GLY A 759 -16.17 -19.40 23.84
N SER A 760 -15.45 -19.52 24.96
CA SER A 760 -14.03 -19.20 25.04
C SER A 760 -13.16 -20.01 24.07
N SER A 761 -13.52 -21.28 23.83
CA SER A 761 -12.84 -22.18 22.91
C SER A 761 -12.96 -21.75 21.42
N TYR A 762 -14.03 -21.02 21.07
CA TYR A 762 -14.26 -20.58 19.71
C TYR A 762 -13.45 -19.34 19.31
N THR A 763 -12.99 -18.53 20.28
CA THR A 763 -12.36 -17.24 20.00
C THR A 763 -11.10 -17.38 19.13
N LEU A 764 -10.10 -18.14 19.55
CA LEU A 764 -8.86 -18.33 18.80
C LEU A 764 -9.02 -19.31 17.65
N THR A 765 -9.84 -20.34 17.81
CA THR A 765 -10.07 -21.34 16.79
C THR A 765 -10.75 -20.75 15.54
N SER A 766 -11.65 -19.77 15.72
CA SER A 766 -12.29 -19.07 14.59
C SER A 766 -11.31 -18.24 13.75
N ILE A 767 -10.35 -17.55 14.40
CA ILE A 767 -9.29 -16.82 13.70
C ILE A 767 -8.44 -17.82 12.91
N ALA A 768 -8.04 -18.92 13.55
CA ALA A 768 -7.23 -19.94 12.91
C ALA A 768 -7.94 -20.58 11.71
N ALA A 769 -9.22 -20.91 11.85
CA ALA A 769 -10.06 -21.46 10.79
C ALA A 769 -10.21 -20.47 9.62
N ALA A 770 -10.41 -19.16 9.90
CA ALA A 770 -10.49 -18.12 8.88
C ALA A 770 -9.18 -17.99 8.11
N VAL A 771 -8.04 -17.94 8.81
CA VAL A 771 -6.70 -17.84 8.19
C VAL A 771 -6.39 -19.09 7.39
N LEU A 772 -6.63 -20.29 7.92
CA LEU A 772 -6.43 -21.53 7.20
C LEU A 772 -7.31 -21.62 5.94
N GLY A 773 -8.53 -21.06 6.02
CA GLY A 773 -9.45 -20.88 4.89
C GLY A 773 -9.04 -19.80 3.88
N GLY A 774 -7.88 -19.15 4.06
CA GLY A 774 -7.32 -18.19 3.11
C GLY A 774 -7.60 -16.72 3.43
N ALA A 775 -8.10 -16.39 4.62
CA ALA A 775 -8.24 -14.99 5.05
C ALA A 775 -6.85 -14.38 5.33
N ALA A 776 -6.56 -13.25 4.68
CA ALA A 776 -5.32 -12.53 4.92
C ALA A 776 -5.39 -11.69 6.20
N LEU A 777 -4.40 -11.84 7.09
CA LEU A 777 -4.29 -11.01 8.30
C LEU A 777 -4.06 -9.52 7.96
N THR A 778 -3.52 -9.25 6.78
CA THR A 778 -3.32 -7.89 6.24
C THR A 778 -4.60 -7.27 5.66
N GLY A 779 -5.72 -7.99 5.66
CA GLY A 779 -7.01 -7.55 5.16
C GLY A 779 -7.21 -7.69 3.64
N GLY A 780 -8.42 -7.43 3.19
CA GLY A 780 -8.80 -7.33 1.78
C GLY A 780 -8.95 -8.64 1.01
N ARG A 781 -8.44 -9.77 1.50
CA ARG A 781 -8.48 -11.09 0.85
C ARG A 781 -9.07 -12.16 1.73
N GLY A 782 -9.79 -13.11 1.12
CA GLY A 782 -10.29 -14.32 1.74
C GLY A 782 -11.63 -14.75 1.17
N SER A 783 -12.22 -15.81 1.73
CA SER A 783 -13.45 -16.45 1.25
C SER A 783 -14.27 -16.96 2.43
N PHE A 784 -15.58 -16.74 2.41
CA PHE A 784 -16.51 -17.33 3.37
C PHE A 784 -16.58 -18.85 3.25
N VAL A 785 -16.55 -19.36 2.01
CA VAL A 785 -16.45 -20.81 1.75
C VAL A 785 -15.15 -21.36 2.29
N GLY A 786 -14.04 -20.59 2.16
CA GLY A 786 -12.77 -20.94 2.77
C GLY A 786 -12.85 -21.04 4.29
N GLY A 787 -13.50 -20.09 4.94
CA GLY A 787 -13.76 -20.13 6.37
C GLY A 787 -14.58 -21.36 6.81
N LEU A 788 -15.61 -21.73 6.04
CA LEU A 788 -16.39 -22.96 6.28
C LEU A 788 -15.50 -24.21 6.17
N LEU A 789 -14.67 -24.30 5.12
CA LEU A 789 -13.73 -25.43 4.96
C LEU A 789 -12.71 -25.48 6.09
N GLY A 790 -12.21 -24.31 6.55
CA GLY A 790 -11.34 -24.23 7.71
C GLY A 790 -12.01 -24.74 8.99
N ALA A 791 -13.25 -24.33 9.23
CA ALA A 791 -14.04 -24.81 10.36
C ALA A 791 -14.29 -26.33 10.29
N LEU A 792 -14.65 -26.85 9.11
CA LEU A 792 -14.84 -28.29 8.88
C LEU A 792 -13.54 -29.07 9.14
N PHE A 793 -12.40 -28.57 8.69
CA PHE A 793 -11.09 -29.17 8.93
C PHE A 793 -10.77 -29.24 10.43
N PHE A 794 -10.99 -28.14 11.17
CA PHE A 794 -10.76 -28.13 12.62
C PHE A 794 -11.70 -29.10 13.35
N SER A 795 -12.99 -29.13 13.01
CA SER A 795 -13.97 -30.05 13.59
C SER A 795 -13.61 -31.51 13.29
N LEU A 796 -13.13 -31.79 12.06
CA LEU A 796 -12.67 -33.12 11.66
C LEU A 796 -11.46 -33.55 12.50
N VAL A 797 -10.45 -32.72 12.68
CA VAL A 797 -9.26 -33.03 13.45
C VAL A 797 -9.61 -33.30 14.90
N VAL A 798 -10.43 -32.46 15.54
CA VAL A 798 -10.89 -32.65 16.93
C VAL A 798 -11.68 -33.96 17.07
N ASN A 799 -12.56 -34.28 16.11
CA ASN A 799 -13.31 -35.55 16.10
C ASN A 799 -12.37 -36.76 16.02
N ILE A 800 -11.35 -36.73 15.15
CA ILE A 800 -10.39 -37.83 15.02
C ILE A 800 -9.64 -38.06 16.34
N ILE A 801 -9.21 -36.98 17.03
CA ILE A 801 -8.53 -37.07 18.32
C ILE A 801 -9.41 -37.77 19.34
N THR A 802 -10.71 -37.44 19.34
CA THR A 802 -11.68 -38.08 20.23
C THR A 802 -11.88 -39.55 19.87
N LEU A 803 -12.01 -39.90 18.57
CA LEU A 803 -12.15 -41.30 18.09
C LEU A 803 -10.90 -42.16 18.40
N LEU A 804 -9.74 -41.56 18.45
CA LEU A 804 -8.48 -42.23 18.83
C LEU A 804 -8.31 -42.40 20.35
N GLY A 805 -9.33 -41.99 21.16
CA GLY A 805 -9.29 -42.11 22.61
C GLY A 805 -8.31 -41.17 23.31
N LEU A 806 -7.84 -40.12 22.64
CA LEU A 806 -6.94 -39.14 23.22
C LEU A 806 -7.74 -38.15 24.08
N ASN A 807 -7.11 -37.62 25.11
CA ASN A 807 -7.77 -36.71 26.05
C ASN A 807 -8.00 -35.32 25.46
N THR A 808 -8.85 -34.50 26.09
CA THR A 808 -9.19 -33.13 25.68
C THR A 808 -7.95 -32.24 25.57
N GLY A 809 -6.92 -32.47 26.40
CA GLY A 809 -5.65 -31.74 26.32
C GLY A 809 -4.94 -31.92 24.98
N ALA A 810 -4.93 -33.15 24.42
CA ALA A 810 -4.38 -33.42 23.10
C ALA A 810 -5.13 -32.64 22.02
N GLY A 811 -6.47 -32.51 22.12
CA GLY A 811 -7.28 -31.69 21.23
C GLY A 811 -6.88 -30.21 21.26
N ILE A 812 -6.71 -29.63 22.44
CA ILE A 812 -6.27 -28.23 22.61
C ILE A 812 -4.87 -28.02 22.06
N MET A 813 -3.92 -28.90 22.36
CA MET A 813 -2.55 -28.83 21.85
C MET A 813 -2.50 -28.89 20.32
N THR A 814 -3.26 -29.81 19.72
CA THR A 814 -3.34 -29.95 18.25
C THR A 814 -3.98 -28.73 17.60
N SER A 815 -5.05 -28.19 18.19
CA SER A 815 -5.67 -26.94 17.69
C SER A 815 -4.70 -25.76 17.75
N GLY A 816 -3.91 -25.63 18.83
CA GLY A 816 -2.86 -24.62 18.96
C GLY A 816 -1.73 -24.79 17.93
N ALA A 817 -1.25 -26.04 17.75
CA ALA A 817 -0.23 -26.34 16.73
C ALA A 817 -0.72 -26.05 15.31
N LEU A 818 -1.96 -26.41 14.97
CA LEU A 818 -2.59 -26.09 13.68
C LEU A 818 -2.73 -24.57 13.47
N THR A 819 -3.07 -23.83 14.52
CA THR A 819 -3.16 -22.37 14.47
C THR A 819 -1.80 -21.76 14.13
N LEU A 820 -0.74 -22.18 14.81
CA LEU A 820 0.65 -21.74 14.52
C LEU A 820 1.06 -22.11 13.10
N PHE A 821 0.73 -23.34 12.68
CA PHE A 821 1.02 -23.80 11.33
C PHE A 821 0.29 -22.96 10.26
N ALA A 822 -1.01 -22.68 10.47
CA ALA A 822 -1.81 -21.84 9.57
C ALA A 822 -1.21 -20.44 9.43
N VAL A 823 -0.87 -19.78 10.55
CA VAL A 823 -0.26 -18.44 10.55
C VAL A 823 1.10 -18.47 9.87
N ALA A 824 1.94 -19.47 10.16
CA ALA A 824 3.28 -19.62 9.55
C ALA A 824 3.20 -19.85 8.04
N LEU A 825 2.23 -20.64 7.56
CA LEU A 825 2.03 -20.92 6.13
C LEU A 825 1.66 -19.65 5.35
N TYR A 826 0.84 -18.77 5.92
CA TYR A 826 0.36 -17.54 5.28
C TYR A 826 1.22 -16.30 5.55
N SER A 827 2.08 -16.29 6.57
CA SER A 827 3.05 -15.21 6.81
C SER A 827 4.19 -15.19 5.79
N GLY A 828 4.24 -16.18 4.90
CA GLY A 828 5.26 -16.36 3.86
C GLY A 828 6.48 -17.12 4.38
N LEU A 829 7.02 -18.03 3.58
CA LEU A 829 8.22 -18.83 3.89
C LEU A 829 9.53 -17.99 3.97
N THR A 830 9.45 -16.69 3.68
CA THR A 830 10.60 -15.78 3.71
C THR A 830 11.26 -15.64 5.09
N PRO A 831 10.51 -15.51 6.21
CA PRO A 831 11.15 -15.49 7.54
C PRO A 831 11.74 -16.85 7.90
N ILE A 832 11.08 -17.96 7.57
CA ILE A 832 11.57 -19.32 7.87
C ILE A 832 12.86 -19.60 7.08
N ARG A 833 12.95 -19.20 5.80
CA ARG A 833 14.19 -19.32 5.01
C ARG A 833 15.33 -18.48 5.60
N ARG A 834 15.06 -17.29 6.14
CA ARG A 834 16.08 -16.49 6.82
C ARG A 834 16.56 -17.17 8.11
N VAL A 835 15.64 -17.67 8.94
CA VAL A 835 15.99 -18.41 10.17
C VAL A 835 16.79 -19.67 9.83
N TRP A 836 16.38 -20.47 8.82
CA TRP A 836 17.14 -21.61 8.35
C TRP A 836 18.51 -21.22 7.78
N GLY A 837 18.59 -20.09 7.08
CA GLY A 837 19.87 -19.52 6.59
C GLY A 837 20.81 -19.19 7.74
N HIS A 838 20.30 -18.56 8.79
CA HIS A 838 21.09 -18.25 10.00
C HIS A 838 21.47 -19.49 10.81
N ILE A 839 20.56 -20.45 10.98
CA ILE A 839 20.87 -21.73 11.64
C ILE A 839 21.92 -22.51 10.84
N ARG A 840 21.80 -22.57 9.52
CA ARG A 840 22.77 -23.24 8.67
C ARG A 840 24.14 -22.56 8.69
N ALA A 841 24.18 -21.22 8.65
CA ALA A 841 25.42 -20.46 8.79
C ALA A 841 26.07 -20.65 10.16
N ALA A 842 25.29 -20.70 11.24
CA ALA A 842 25.78 -20.98 12.59
C ALA A 842 26.30 -22.42 12.73
N LEU A 843 25.63 -23.41 12.12
CA LEU A 843 26.10 -24.80 12.10
C LEU A 843 27.35 -24.98 11.23
N GLU A 844 27.49 -24.27 10.11
CA GLU A 844 28.69 -24.25 9.28
C GLU A 844 29.88 -23.58 10.02
N GLN A 845 29.66 -22.55 10.85
CA GLN A 845 30.67 -21.95 11.71
C GLN A 845 31.13 -22.88 12.84
N LEU A 846 30.23 -23.70 13.38
CA LEU A 846 30.56 -24.70 14.41
C LEU A 846 31.32 -25.90 13.83
N ASN A 847 31.20 -26.17 12.52
CA ASN A 847 31.90 -27.29 11.85
C ASN A 847 33.23 -26.88 11.19
N THR A 848 33.64 -25.61 11.27
CA THR A 848 34.98 -25.21 10.81
C THR A 848 36.00 -25.66 11.86
N PRO A 849 36.96 -26.56 11.52
CA PRO A 849 37.98 -26.97 12.49
C PRO A 849 38.82 -25.74 12.85
N MET A 850 38.97 -25.49 14.15
CA MET A 850 39.91 -24.50 14.65
C MET A 850 41.32 -24.83 14.11
N GLN A 851 41.81 -24.00 13.22
CA GLN A 851 43.25 -24.03 12.90
C GLN A 851 43.96 -23.50 14.15
N THR A 852 44.62 -24.41 14.85
CA THR A 852 45.52 -24.10 15.93
C THR A 852 46.68 -23.27 15.39
N PRO A 853 47.20 -22.28 16.16
CA PRO A 853 48.21 -21.33 15.78
C PRO A 853 49.58 -21.96 15.42
#